data_df27408a5229f5eb297afe290cfab8f3
#
_entry.id   df27408a5229f5eb297afe290cfab8f3
#
_cell.length_a   1.000
_cell.length_b   1.000
_cell.length_c   1.000
_cell.angle_alpha   90.00
_cell.angle_beta   90.00
_cell.angle_gamma   90.00
#
_symmetry.space_group_name_H-M   'P 1'
#
loop_
_entity.id
_entity.type
_entity.pdbx_description
1 polymer ?
#
loop_
_entity_poly.entity_id
_entity_poly.type
_entity_poly.pdbx_seq_one_letter_code
_entity_poly.pdbx_strand_id
1 'polypeptide(L)'
;MLSEQCKNRFSQAALLFVLLCCHNMVSAEQWVVHSQEEYGHAAKNIKAGDKIVLADGVWQDFEILFKGQGTEKQPIELTAQTKGQVILSGQSNLRLAGEYLVVSGLVFKNGYSPTGEVISFRQNASTLANHSRVTETVIDHFNNPDKFSSDSWVLMYGQHNRFDHNHIVGKSNAGVTMAVRLNNEASQQNHHQIDHNYFGPRPILGSNGGETLRIGTSHYSLSDSFTVVENNYFDRCNGEVEIISNKSGSNTFRNNVFFESRGTLTLRHGSGNLVEGNVFLGNGQDHTGGIRVINGNQTIRNNYLSGLTGTRFGGGLVVMNGVPNSKINRYHQVDNALIENNTLIDVSNINLAAGSDEERTAAPINSHFKNNLIINKNKQDPFHLLDDVSGIAFSNNAMSQAAPSEIENGFELVSAELVMAENGLWYPSDIKSVELGASRNLQPITKAQVGVTWYEKQSKPVDFSAGKQTTISNSEQLVLGLKTAERGEQFILADGEYILDKIMEINTVVSIQAENPGKAILFNLRPVMFEIADGGSLKLQGLVIDGKDAVDSAGNVLIRTTKLPTLQNYTLIVDQVKVRHLNVNHSYHVFDAGYRSLADLISITNSEFVDVTGDILKLNKELDDLGIYNAEYVVMNNNRFTNVQGAIATIYRGGTDESTFGPHLEFSQNTVLNSGTGKRNKVGATLLLHGTQVNLITGNSFGSSAPVVLEHTVGEPRTTITNNQFEQTPKPVIKQLFPLSGAVLSMSGNIYQ
;
A
#
# COMPACT_ATOMS: atom_id res chain seq x y z
N MET A 1 27.82 -47.51 75.55
CA MET A 1 26.88 -46.40 75.55
C MET A 1 27.41 -45.22 74.73
N LEU A 2 27.86 -45.42 73.52
CA LEU A 2 28.37 -44.35 72.60
C LEU A 2 27.89 -44.55 71.15
N SER A 3 26.84 -45.40 70.89
CA SER A 3 26.34 -45.69 69.55
C SER A 3 24.88 -45.20 69.26
N GLU A 4 24.13 -44.76 70.26
CA GLU A 4 22.78 -44.31 70.04
C GLU A 4 22.62 -42.81 69.91
N GLN A 5 23.49 -41.98 70.39
CA GLN A 5 23.40 -40.50 70.23
C GLN A 5 23.84 -40.01 68.87
N CYS A 6 24.58 -40.75 68.08
CA CYS A 6 24.95 -40.37 66.72
C CYS A 6 23.86 -40.61 65.68
N LYS A 7 22.96 -41.59 65.88
CA LYS A 7 21.87 -41.88 64.93
C LYS A 7 20.72 -40.87 64.98
N ASN A 8 20.44 -40.28 66.13
CA ASN A 8 19.34 -39.30 66.28
C ASN A 8 19.70 -37.90 65.78
N ARG A 9 20.98 -37.54 65.68
CA ARG A 9 21.38 -36.24 65.10
C ARG A 9 21.41 -36.25 63.57
N PHE A 10 21.65 -37.40 62.94
CA PHE A 10 21.55 -37.55 61.51
C PHE A 10 20.10 -37.59 60.95
N SER A 11 19.15 -38.09 61.76
CA SER A 11 17.73 -38.12 61.34
C SER A 11 17.08 -36.73 61.47
N GLN A 12 17.42 -35.92 62.44
CA GLN A 12 16.90 -34.56 62.58
C GLN A 12 17.51 -33.57 61.57
N ALA A 13 18.78 -33.71 61.21
CA ALA A 13 19.40 -32.90 60.17
C ALA A 13 18.85 -33.25 58.78
N ALA A 14 18.56 -34.52 58.48
CA ALA A 14 17.93 -34.90 57.21
C ALA A 14 16.47 -34.49 57.14
N LEU A 15 15.72 -34.42 58.20
CA LEU A 15 14.33 -33.94 58.25
C LEU A 15 14.29 -32.40 58.16
N LEU A 16 15.26 -31.68 58.69
CA LEU A 16 15.34 -30.22 58.56
C LEU A 16 15.82 -29.81 57.17
N PHE A 17 16.64 -30.64 56.46
CA PHE A 17 17.06 -30.36 55.09
C PHE A 17 15.98 -30.69 54.05
N VAL A 18 15.09 -31.64 54.31
CA VAL A 18 13.92 -31.92 53.48
C VAL A 18 12.81 -30.88 53.67
N LEU A 19 12.69 -30.25 54.85
CA LEU A 19 11.75 -29.16 55.10
C LEU A 19 12.22 -27.78 54.56
N LEU A 20 13.54 -27.58 54.33
CA LEU A 20 14.05 -26.35 53.73
C LEU A 20 14.06 -26.41 52.18
N CYS A 21 13.83 -27.55 51.56
CA CYS A 21 13.69 -27.72 50.10
C CYS A 21 12.20 -27.66 49.59
N CYS A 22 11.24 -27.45 50.47
CA CYS A 22 9.92 -26.96 50.06
C CYS A 22 10.05 -25.50 49.69
N HIS A 23 10.74 -25.19 48.58
CA HIS A 23 10.52 -23.95 47.89
C HIS A 23 9.02 -23.93 47.58
N ASN A 24 8.35 -22.90 48.10
CA ASN A 24 7.00 -22.55 47.68
C ASN A 24 6.98 -22.57 46.16
N MET A 25 6.52 -23.68 45.54
CA MET A 25 6.01 -23.62 44.19
C MET A 25 4.84 -22.69 44.26
N VAL A 26 5.08 -21.40 43.99
CA VAL A 26 4.01 -20.46 43.74
C VAL A 26 3.30 -21.05 42.54
N SER A 27 2.13 -21.64 42.79
CA SER A 27 1.27 -22.14 41.73
C SER A 27 0.89 -20.94 40.87
N ALA A 28 1.15 -21.03 39.58
CA ALA A 28 0.69 -20.02 38.62
C ALA A 28 -0.84 -19.87 38.76
N GLU A 29 -1.30 -18.65 38.94
CA GLU A 29 -2.73 -18.35 39.10
C GLU A 29 -3.33 -17.96 37.73
N GLN A 30 -4.56 -18.44 37.49
CA GLN A 30 -5.32 -18.07 36.31
C GLN A 30 -6.51 -17.20 36.69
N TRP A 31 -6.54 -15.99 36.17
CA TRP A 31 -7.60 -15.00 36.37
C TRP A 31 -8.49 -14.94 35.13
N VAL A 32 -9.69 -15.53 35.18
CA VAL A 32 -10.71 -15.34 34.13
C VAL A 32 -11.49 -14.09 34.46
N VAL A 33 -11.48 -13.11 33.57
CA VAL A 33 -12.08 -11.80 33.80
C VAL A 33 -13.15 -11.50 32.75
N HIS A 34 -14.28 -10.92 33.18
CA HIS A 34 -15.45 -10.65 32.37
C HIS A 34 -15.72 -9.14 32.18
N SER A 35 -14.95 -8.30 32.86
CA SER A 35 -15.09 -6.84 32.79
C SER A 35 -13.74 -6.13 32.89
N GLN A 36 -13.71 -4.86 32.48
CA GLN A 36 -12.52 -4.00 32.62
C GLN A 36 -12.15 -3.77 34.09
N GLU A 37 -13.13 -3.77 34.99
CA GLU A 37 -12.90 -3.65 36.44
C GLU A 37 -12.20 -4.91 36.98
N GLU A 38 -12.70 -6.10 36.62
CA GLU A 38 -12.07 -7.39 37.01
C GLU A 38 -10.65 -7.49 36.42
N TYR A 39 -10.45 -7.08 35.18
CA TYR A 39 -9.11 -6.97 34.59
C TYR A 39 -8.21 -6.07 35.41
N GLY A 40 -8.69 -4.88 35.78
CA GLY A 40 -7.92 -3.92 36.58
C GLY A 40 -7.52 -4.44 37.95
N HIS A 41 -8.35 -5.30 38.58
CA HIS A 41 -8.02 -5.98 39.81
C HIS A 41 -6.97 -7.09 39.58
N ALA A 42 -7.14 -7.94 38.58
CA ALA A 42 -6.19 -9.01 38.23
C ALA A 42 -4.81 -8.42 37.88
N ALA A 43 -4.75 -7.41 37.01
CA ALA A 43 -3.53 -6.76 36.56
C ALA A 43 -2.69 -6.11 37.68
N LYS A 44 -3.31 -5.70 38.78
CA LYS A 44 -2.60 -5.17 39.96
C LYS A 44 -1.97 -6.24 40.85
N ASN A 45 -2.46 -7.49 40.77
CA ASN A 45 -2.08 -8.59 41.65
C ASN A 45 -1.24 -9.66 40.97
N ILE A 46 -1.08 -9.58 39.63
CA ILE A 46 -0.43 -10.59 38.78
C ILE A 46 1.06 -10.74 39.12
N LYS A 47 1.57 -11.94 39.09
CA LYS A 47 2.95 -12.33 39.39
C LYS A 47 3.54 -13.16 38.25
N ALA A 48 4.86 -13.40 38.31
CA ALA A 48 5.55 -14.26 37.34
C ALA A 48 4.90 -15.63 37.27
N GLY A 49 4.57 -16.07 36.07
CA GLY A 49 3.88 -17.32 35.75
C GLY A 49 2.36 -17.25 35.74
N ASP A 50 1.76 -16.15 36.20
CA ASP A 50 0.30 -15.99 36.20
C ASP A 50 -0.25 -15.69 34.81
N LYS A 51 -1.58 -15.90 34.67
CA LYS A 51 -2.31 -15.73 33.42
C LYS A 51 -3.61 -14.97 33.62
N ILE A 52 -3.83 -13.91 32.87
CA ILE A 52 -5.14 -13.25 32.72
C ILE A 52 -5.81 -13.77 31.45
N VAL A 53 -7.05 -14.24 31.58
CA VAL A 53 -7.87 -14.72 30.49
C VAL A 53 -9.07 -13.80 30.32
N LEU A 54 -9.14 -13.08 29.20
CA LEU A 54 -10.32 -12.28 28.87
C LEU A 54 -11.44 -13.21 28.40
N ALA A 55 -12.61 -13.09 28.98
CA ALA A 55 -13.80 -13.86 28.58
C ALA A 55 -14.24 -13.48 27.15
N ASP A 56 -14.82 -14.45 26.43
CA ASP A 56 -15.32 -14.25 25.08
C ASP A 56 -16.38 -13.14 25.04
N GLY A 57 -16.35 -12.33 23.98
CA GLY A 57 -17.27 -11.23 23.74
C GLY A 57 -16.60 -9.96 23.23
N VAL A 58 -17.40 -8.90 23.20
CA VAL A 58 -16.95 -7.58 22.74
C VAL A 58 -16.52 -6.73 23.95
N TRP A 59 -15.27 -6.30 23.92
CA TRP A 59 -14.66 -5.39 24.87
C TRP A 59 -14.56 -4.02 24.23
N GLN A 60 -15.53 -3.18 24.49
CA GLN A 60 -15.65 -1.86 23.87
C GLN A 60 -14.91 -0.79 24.69
N ASP A 61 -14.21 0.11 23.99
CA ASP A 61 -13.50 1.26 24.55
C ASP A 61 -12.55 0.84 25.68
N PHE A 62 -11.75 -0.19 25.42
CA PHE A 62 -10.85 -0.79 26.41
C PHE A 62 -9.38 -0.45 26.14
N GLU A 63 -8.84 0.48 26.92
CA GLU A 63 -7.40 0.78 26.93
C GLU A 63 -6.67 -0.17 27.89
N ILE A 64 -6.08 -1.25 27.33
CA ILE A 64 -5.36 -2.24 28.13
C ILE A 64 -3.95 -1.74 28.47
N LEU A 65 -3.64 -1.63 29.76
CA LEU A 65 -2.27 -1.57 30.24
C LEU A 65 -1.87 -2.91 30.86
N PHE A 66 -1.08 -3.71 30.12
CA PHE A 66 -0.56 -4.99 30.57
C PHE A 66 0.88 -4.79 31.08
N LYS A 67 1.06 -4.80 32.40
CA LYS A 67 2.32 -4.49 33.07
C LYS A 67 2.69 -5.54 34.09
N GLY A 68 3.94 -6.00 34.08
CA GLY A 68 4.41 -6.99 35.04
C GLY A 68 5.89 -7.33 34.87
N GLN A 69 6.39 -8.14 35.80
CA GLN A 69 7.76 -8.65 35.82
C GLN A 69 7.71 -10.19 35.81
N GLY A 70 7.66 -10.75 34.60
CA GLY A 70 7.82 -12.18 34.38
C GLY A 70 9.28 -12.59 34.37
N THR A 71 9.52 -13.84 34.05
CA THR A 71 10.84 -14.38 33.76
C THR A 71 10.77 -15.28 32.51
N GLU A 72 11.89 -15.61 31.91
CA GLU A 72 11.93 -16.50 30.76
C GLU A 72 11.21 -17.85 31.01
N LYS A 73 11.34 -18.41 32.23
CA LYS A 73 10.70 -19.66 32.62
C LYS A 73 9.27 -19.50 33.13
N GLN A 74 8.88 -18.32 33.53
CA GLN A 74 7.58 -17.99 34.09
C GLN A 74 7.10 -16.63 33.53
N PRO A 75 6.78 -16.57 32.21
CA PRO A 75 6.22 -15.35 31.62
C PRO A 75 4.85 -15.07 32.24
N ILE A 76 4.46 -13.80 32.18
CA ILE A 76 3.09 -13.39 32.53
C ILE A 76 2.27 -13.39 31.24
N GLU A 77 1.09 -14.01 31.25
CA GLU A 77 0.27 -14.12 30.06
C GLU A 77 -1.02 -13.31 30.12
N LEU A 78 -1.38 -12.68 29.00
CA LEU A 78 -2.71 -12.13 28.72
C LEU A 78 -3.25 -12.81 27.46
N THR A 79 -4.38 -13.50 27.58
CA THR A 79 -4.91 -14.26 26.44
C THR A 79 -6.45 -14.18 26.36
N ALA A 80 -6.99 -14.48 25.18
CA ALA A 80 -8.42 -14.73 25.01
C ALA A 80 -8.83 -16.06 25.63
N GLN A 81 -10.04 -16.17 26.15
CA GLN A 81 -10.65 -17.42 26.56
C GLN A 81 -10.74 -18.40 25.37
N THR A 82 -11.27 -17.93 24.26
CA THR A 82 -11.25 -18.61 22.98
C THR A 82 -10.58 -17.71 21.95
N LYS A 83 -9.54 -18.19 21.29
CA LYS A 83 -8.83 -17.43 20.26
C LYS A 83 -9.79 -16.91 19.20
N GLY A 84 -9.75 -15.60 18.95
CA GLY A 84 -10.60 -14.94 17.96
C GLY A 84 -12.00 -14.56 18.44
N GLN A 85 -12.41 -14.90 19.67
CA GLN A 85 -13.71 -14.54 20.23
C GLN A 85 -13.66 -13.35 21.19
N VAL A 86 -12.49 -12.84 21.52
CA VAL A 86 -12.30 -11.60 22.28
C VAL A 86 -12.06 -10.46 21.29
N ILE A 87 -13.07 -9.61 21.12
CA ILE A 87 -13.07 -8.51 20.16
C ILE A 87 -12.91 -7.17 20.90
N LEU A 88 -11.79 -6.51 20.69
CA LEU A 88 -11.51 -5.16 21.17
C LEU A 88 -12.05 -4.18 20.12
N SER A 89 -13.09 -3.43 20.47
CA SER A 89 -13.79 -2.51 19.57
C SER A 89 -13.84 -1.08 20.12
N GLY A 90 -14.39 -0.15 19.33
CA GLY A 90 -14.43 1.25 19.71
C GLY A 90 -13.04 1.86 19.88
N GLN A 91 -12.85 2.67 20.91
CA GLN A 91 -11.55 3.30 21.21
C GLN A 91 -10.72 2.40 22.13
N SER A 92 -10.03 1.41 21.53
CA SER A 92 -9.27 0.40 22.27
C SER A 92 -7.80 0.36 21.86
N ASN A 93 -6.93 0.01 22.80
CA ASN A 93 -5.51 -0.23 22.57
C ASN A 93 -4.91 -1.24 23.56
N LEU A 94 -3.65 -1.64 23.31
CA LEU A 94 -2.86 -2.49 24.19
C LEU A 94 -1.48 -1.88 24.39
N ARG A 95 -1.11 -1.62 25.65
CA ARG A 95 0.24 -1.17 26.02
C ARG A 95 0.88 -2.20 26.95
N LEU A 96 2.09 -2.66 26.56
CA LEU A 96 2.89 -3.59 27.36
C LEU A 96 4.00 -2.83 28.08
N ALA A 97 4.31 -3.21 29.33
CA ALA A 97 5.45 -2.63 30.05
C ALA A 97 6.02 -3.60 31.09
N GLY A 98 7.31 -3.79 31.08
CA GLY A 98 8.03 -4.71 31.99
C GLY A 98 8.76 -5.82 31.24
N GLU A 99 8.79 -7.01 31.81
CA GLU A 99 9.64 -8.10 31.31
C GLU A 99 8.83 -9.38 31.10
N TYR A 100 9.16 -10.12 30.03
CA TYR A 100 8.62 -11.45 29.75
C TYR A 100 7.08 -11.52 29.79
N LEU A 101 6.45 -10.58 29.09
CA LEU A 101 5.00 -10.54 28.92
C LEU A 101 4.61 -11.25 27.61
N VAL A 102 3.57 -12.06 27.63
CA VAL A 102 3.04 -12.74 26.43
C VAL A 102 1.56 -12.38 26.25
N VAL A 103 1.21 -11.89 25.05
CA VAL A 103 -0.18 -11.58 24.69
C VAL A 103 -0.58 -12.41 23.47
N SER A 104 -1.80 -13.01 23.53
CA SER A 104 -2.28 -13.85 22.42
C SER A 104 -3.79 -13.91 22.27
N GLY A 105 -4.26 -14.23 21.05
CA GLY A 105 -5.63 -14.62 20.74
C GLY A 105 -6.65 -13.48 20.61
N LEU A 106 -6.21 -12.20 20.66
CA LEU A 106 -7.06 -11.02 20.63
C LEU A 106 -7.40 -10.58 19.20
N VAL A 107 -8.54 -9.89 19.03
CA VAL A 107 -8.97 -9.29 17.76
C VAL A 107 -9.28 -7.80 17.98
N PHE A 108 -8.57 -6.91 17.30
CA PHE A 108 -8.91 -5.49 17.20
C PHE A 108 -9.73 -5.26 15.93
N LYS A 109 -10.99 -4.87 16.07
CA LYS A 109 -11.93 -4.69 14.95
C LYS A 109 -13.05 -3.71 15.32
N ASN A 110 -13.62 -3.04 14.32
CA ASN A 110 -14.73 -2.10 14.50
C ASN A 110 -14.39 -0.93 15.45
N GLY A 111 -13.25 -0.30 15.23
CA GLY A 111 -12.80 0.82 16.05
C GLY A 111 -11.47 1.39 15.61
N TYR A 112 -10.83 2.11 16.50
CA TYR A 112 -9.50 2.71 16.30
C TYR A 112 -8.83 2.99 17.66
N SER A 113 -7.51 3.25 17.66
CA SER A 113 -6.81 3.60 18.90
C SER A 113 -7.01 5.07 19.29
N PRO A 114 -7.37 5.38 20.54
CA PRO A 114 -7.47 6.76 21.00
C PRO A 114 -6.10 7.44 21.17
N THR A 115 -5.00 6.65 21.20
CA THR A 115 -3.64 7.17 21.46
C THR A 115 -2.76 7.18 20.20
N GLY A 116 -3.28 6.79 19.03
CA GLY A 116 -2.50 6.66 17.80
C GLY A 116 -1.54 5.45 17.77
N GLU A 117 -1.62 4.53 18.74
CA GLU A 117 -0.89 3.27 18.80
C GLU A 117 -1.89 2.16 19.19
N VAL A 118 -2.12 1.15 18.35
CA VAL A 118 -3.04 0.05 18.71
C VAL A 118 -2.36 -0.92 19.66
N ILE A 119 -1.13 -1.36 19.32
CA ILE A 119 -0.29 -2.18 20.19
C ILE A 119 1.05 -1.46 20.39
N SER A 120 1.41 -1.21 21.64
CA SER A 120 2.65 -0.51 21.99
C SER A 120 3.45 -1.28 23.03
N PHE A 121 4.75 -1.51 22.75
CA PHE A 121 5.67 -2.16 23.68
C PHE A 121 6.26 -1.16 24.67
N ARG A 122 5.40 -0.26 25.16
CA ARG A 122 5.70 0.67 26.27
C ARG A 122 4.43 1.15 26.95
N GLN A 123 4.52 1.51 28.21
CA GLN A 123 3.50 2.32 28.89
C GLN A 123 3.68 3.81 28.54
N ASN A 124 4.92 4.29 28.54
CA ASN A 124 5.32 5.67 28.23
C ASN A 124 6.80 5.69 27.83
N ALA A 125 7.40 6.86 27.63
CA ALA A 125 8.78 7.00 27.16
C ALA A 125 9.85 6.37 28.07
N SER A 126 9.59 6.21 29.35
CA SER A 126 10.54 5.66 30.34
C SER A 126 10.21 4.23 30.81
N THR A 127 9.03 3.71 30.49
CA THR A 127 8.57 2.40 30.95
C THR A 127 8.26 1.52 29.76
N LEU A 128 9.26 0.76 29.35
CA LEU A 128 9.25 -0.04 28.13
C LEU A 128 8.93 -1.51 28.45
N ALA A 129 8.62 -2.29 27.41
CA ALA A 129 8.56 -3.74 27.49
C ALA A 129 9.84 -4.33 26.88
N ASN A 130 10.41 -5.35 27.55
CA ASN A 130 11.53 -6.12 27.04
C ASN A 130 11.23 -7.62 27.14
N HIS A 131 11.91 -8.45 26.31
CA HIS A 131 11.72 -9.89 26.27
C HIS A 131 10.24 -10.32 26.18
N SER A 132 9.41 -9.44 25.62
CA SER A 132 7.96 -9.62 25.59
C SER A 132 7.48 -10.02 24.20
N ARG A 133 6.34 -10.70 24.11
CA ARG A 133 5.84 -11.30 22.87
C ARG A 133 4.35 -10.96 22.66
N VAL A 134 4.02 -10.55 21.44
CA VAL A 134 2.62 -10.52 20.98
C VAL A 134 2.50 -11.51 19.82
N THR A 135 1.60 -12.45 19.96
CA THR A 135 1.44 -13.55 19.01
C THR A 135 -0.04 -13.86 18.78
N GLU A 136 -0.36 -14.47 17.63
CA GLU A 136 -1.73 -14.92 17.30
C GLU A 136 -2.82 -13.85 17.56
N THR A 137 -2.48 -12.58 17.26
CA THR A 137 -3.39 -11.43 17.42
C THR A 137 -3.77 -10.89 16.05
N VAL A 138 -5.02 -10.41 15.94
CA VAL A 138 -5.57 -9.85 14.69
C VAL A 138 -5.80 -8.35 14.85
N ILE A 139 -5.39 -7.57 13.84
CA ILE A 139 -5.81 -6.18 13.65
C ILE A 139 -6.46 -6.09 12.27
N ASP A 140 -7.77 -5.88 12.23
CA ASP A 140 -8.57 -5.89 11.02
C ASP A 140 -9.35 -4.59 10.86
N HIS A 141 -8.97 -3.75 9.86
CA HIS A 141 -9.62 -2.48 9.53
C HIS A 141 -9.83 -1.57 10.75
N PHE A 142 -8.91 -1.59 11.70
CA PHE A 142 -8.98 -0.82 12.94
C PHE A 142 -8.37 0.58 12.75
N ASN A 143 -9.04 1.39 11.92
CA ASN A 143 -8.52 2.63 11.36
C ASN A 143 -9.07 3.87 12.06
N ASN A 144 -8.21 4.89 12.24
CA ASN A 144 -8.67 6.22 12.56
C ASN A 144 -9.66 6.71 11.48
N PRO A 145 -10.80 7.27 11.84
CA PRO A 145 -11.80 7.75 10.87
C PRO A 145 -11.30 8.90 9.98
N ASP A 146 -10.31 9.67 10.42
CA ASP A 146 -9.63 10.64 9.55
C ASP A 146 -8.48 9.95 8.80
N LYS A 147 -8.62 9.82 7.46
CA LYS A 147 -7.65 9.16 6.58
C LYS A 147 -6.23 9.70 6.74
N PHE A 148 -6.06 10.99 6.95
CA PHE A 148 -4.76 11.65 7.04
C PHE A 148 -4.31 11.94 8.48
N SER A 149 -5.07 11.51 9.48
CA SER A 149 -4.59 11.41 10.86
C SER A 149 -3.64 10.24 10.97
N SER A 150 -2.37 10.53 11.26
CA SER A 150 -1.32 9.52 11.30
C SER A 150 -1.36 8.74 12.60
N ASP A 151 -1.48 7.42 12.52
CA ASP A 151 -1.28 6.49 13.62
C ASP A 151 -0.39 5.31 13.19
N SER A 152 0.03 4.50 14.14
CA SER A 152 0.72 3.24 13.88
C SER A 152 0.01 2.10 14.60
N TRP A 153 -0.22 0.98 13.91
CA TRP A 153 -0.91 -0.12 14.57
C TRP A 153 -0.02 -0.86 15.56
N VAL A 154 1.28 -1.03 15.24
CA VAL A 154 2.22 -1.69 16.15
C VAL A 154 3.48 -0.85 16.30
N LEU A 155 3.85 -0.51 17.54
CA LEU A 155 5.12 0.14 17.84
C LEU A 155 5.94 -0.69 18.81
N MET A 156 7.11 -1.14 18.36
CA MET A 156 8.08 -1.85 19.18
C MET A 156 9.10 -0.88 19.77
N TYR A 157 9.23 -0.91 21.09
CA TYR A 157 10.21 -0.19 21.90
C TYR A 157 10.96 -1.20 22.77
N GLY A 158 12.01 -0.78 23.48
CA GLY A 158 12.80 -1.66 24.35
C GLY A 158 13.66 -2.63 23.56
N GLN A 159 13.90 -3.81 24.12
CA GLN A 159 14.81 -4.81 23.54
C GLN A 159 14.24 -6.22 23.63
N HIS A 160 14.72 -7.10 22.72
CA HIS A 160 14.41 -8.54 22.68
C HIS A 160 12.93 -8.89 22.63
N ASN A 161 12.09 -8.01 22.08
CA ASN A 161 10.67 -8.30 21.91
C ASN A 161 10.42 -9.07 20.61
N ARG A 162 9.36 -9.86 20.59
CA ARG A 162 8.93 -10.62 19.42
C ARG A 162 7.48 -10.32 19.06
N PHE A 163 7.25 -10.17 17.76
CA PHE A 163 5.93 -9.99 17.15
C PHE A 163 5.76 -11.05 16.06
N ASP A 164 4.97 -12.09 16.33
CA ASP A 164 4.92 -13.26 15.46
C ASP A 164 3.52 -13.87 15.31
N HIS A 165 3.29 -14.56 14.19
CA HIS A 165 2.03 -15.23 13.88
C HIS A 165 0.79 -14.32 13.98
N ASN A 166 0.96 -13.00 13.82
CA ASN A 166 -0.14 -12.05 13.87
C ASN A 166 -0.74 -11.82 12.47
N HIS A 167 -1.99 -11.40 12.42
CA HIS A 167 -2.73 -11.12 11.21
C HIS A 167 -3.10 -9.64 11.17
N ILE A 168 -2.55 -8.90 10.23
CA ILE A 168 -2.70 -7.43 10.13
C ILE A 168 -3.22 -7.09 8.74
N VAL A 169 -4.43 -6.50 8.64
CA VAL A 169 -5.08 -6.26 7.35
C VAL A 169 -5.90 -4.99 7.33
N GLY A 170 -5.90 -4.29 6.20
CA GLY A 170 -6.85 -3.22 5.91
C GLY A 170 -6.55 -1.88 6.57
N LYS A 171 -5.27 -1.56 6.84
CA LYS A 171 -4.91 -0.19 7.26
C LYS A 171 -5.10 0.78 6.10
N SER A 172 -6.04 1.71 6.24
CA SER A 172 -6.44 2.65 5.19
C SER A 172 -6.09 4.11 5.53
N ASN A 173 -5.86 4.45 6.80
CA ASN A 173 -5.41 5.77 7.19
C ASN A 173 -3.88 5.91 7.17
N ALA A 174 -3.39 7.16 7.18
CA ALA A 174 -1.98 7.50 7.20
C ALA A 174 -1.24 6.95 8.44
N GLY A 175 0.07 6.85 8.32
CA GLY A 175 0.97 6.31 9.32
C GLY A 175 1.40 4.88 9.03
N VAL A 176 2.59 4.56 9.45
CA VAL A 176 3.20 3.24 9.24
C VAL A 176 2.37 2.16 9.94
N THR A 177 2.14 1.02 9.28
CA THR A 177 1.39 -0.07 9.93
C THR A 177 2.14 -0.59 11.15
N MET A 178 3.44 -0.88 11.01
CA MET A 178 4.28 -1.34 12.11
C MET A 178 5.63 -0.63 12.10
N ALA A 179 6.13 -0.19 13.27
CA ALA A 179 7.46 0.39 13.36
C ALA A 179 8.25 -0.10 14.58
N VAL A 180 9.56 -0.25 14.36
CA VAL A 180 10.57 -0.42 15.41
C VAL A 180 11.16 0.94 15.72
N ARG A 181 11.15 1.34 16.97
CA ARG A 181 11.61 2.65 17.44
C ARG A 181 12.99 2.54 18.08
N LEU A 182 13.91 3.43 17.69
CA LEU A 182 15.25 3.56 18.24
C LEU A 182 15.45 4.90 18.96
N ASN A 183 14.38 5.55 19.38
CA ASN A 183 14.35 6.95 19.80
C ASN A 183 14.93 7.22 21.21
N ASN A 184 15.46 6.20 21.87
CA ASN A 184 16.23 6.33 23.10
C ASN A 184 17.27 5.20 23.17
N GLU A 185 18.26 5.32 24.03
CA GLU A 185 19.33 4.36 24.19
C GLU A 185 18.81 2.95 24.56
N ALA A 186 17.77 2.85 25.39
CA ALA A 186 17.17 1.57 25.79
C ALA A 186 16.40 0.86 24.66
N SER A 187 16.23 1.50 23.50
CA SER A 187 15.61 0.91 22.31
C SER A 187 16.56 0.78 21.13
N GLN A 188 17.86 1.07 21.31
CA GLN A 188 18.90 0.82 20.33
C GLN A 188 19.50 -0.57 20.56
N GLN A 189 20.12 -1.18 19.52
CA GLN A 189 20.60 -2.56 19.56
C GLN A 189 19.57 -3.51 20.15
N ASN A 190 18.35 -3.38 19.61
CA ASN A 190 17.15 -3.91 20.27
C ASN A 190 16.90 -5.40 20.01
N HIS A 191 17.52 -6.01 18.99
CA HIS A 191 17.41 -7.44 18.67
C HIS A 191 15.96 -7.95 18.62
N HIS A 192 15.04 -7.17 18.08
CA HIS A 192 13.65 -7.59 17.94
C HIS A 192 13.51 -8.70 16.88
N GLN A 193 12.46 -9.51 17.03
CA GLN A 193 12.07 -10.52 16.06
C GLN A 193 10.65 -10.21 15.54
N ILE A 194 10.50 -10.18 14.22
CA ILE A 194 9.23 -9.96 13.52
C ILE A 194 9.10 -11.12 12.53
N ASP A 195 8.32 -12.15 12.88
CA ASP A 195 8.33 -13.38 12.10
C ASP A 195 6.96 -14.05 11.97
N HIS A 196 6.76 -14.79 10.87
CA HIS A 196 5.54 -15.55 10.57
C HIS A 196 4.25 -14.70 10.62
N ASN A 197 4.34 -13.38 10.42
CA ASN A 197 3.16 -12.54 10.36
C ASN A 197 2.56 -12.52 8.95
N TYR A 198 1.25 -12.39 8.88
CA TYR A 198 0.52 -12.05 7.69
C TYR A 198 0.26 -10.54 7.67
N PHE A 199 0.97 -9.81 6.83
CA PHE A 199 0.66 -8.43 6.48
C PHE A 199 -0.24 -8.47 5.24
N GLY A 200 -1.54 -8.33 5.46
CA GLY A 200 -2.56 -8.41 4.43
C GLY A 200 -2.71 -7.12 3.64
N PRO A 201 -3.66 -7.07 2.71
CA PRO A 201 -3.80 -5.95 1.81
C PRO A 201 -3.90 -4.61 2.52
N ARG A 202 -3.05 -3.69 2.09
CA ARG A 202 -3.11 -2.28 2.41
C ARG A 202 -3.39 -1.49 1.13
N PRO A 203 -4.51 -0.76 1.03
CA PRO A 203 -4.84 0.01 -0.16
C PRO A 203 -3.86 1.18 -0.35
N ILE A 204 -3.85 1.74 -1.55
CA ILE A 204 -3.10 2.95 -1.89
C ILE A 204 -3.56 4.08 -0.98
N LEU A 205 -2.62 4.73 -0.29
CA LEU A 205 -2.93 5.86 0.57
C LEU A 205 -3.13 7.15 -0.23
N GLY A 206 -2.39 7.29 -1.34
CA GLY A 206 -2.36 8.50 -2.15
C GLY A 206 -1.61 9.66 -1.49
N SER A 207 -0.69 9.35 -0.58
CA SER A 207 0.16 10.28 0.15
C SER A 207 1.33 9.55 0.80
N ASN A 208 2.25 10.30 1.41
CA ASN A 208 3.34 9.77 2.25
C ASN A 208 2.78 9.19 3.57
N GLY A 209 3.45 8.20 4.14
CA GLY A 209 3.08 7.53 5.39
C GLY A 209 2.28 6.25 5.17
N GLY A 210 2.42 5.64 4.00
CA GLY A 210 1.78 4.38 3.61
C GLY A 210 2.64 3.13 3.83
N GLU A 211 3.82 3.21 4.43
CA GLU A 211 4.71 2.06 4.62
C GLU A 211 4.07 0.98 5.49
N THR A 212 4.34 -0.28 5.15
CA THR A 212 3.88 -1.41 5.98
C THR A 212 4.78 -1.60 7.19
N LEU A 213 6.10 -1.59 7.00
CA LEU A 213 7.06 -1.75 8.10
C LEU A 213 8.14 -0.66 8.04
N ARG A 214 8.45 -0.06 9.19
CA ARG A 214 9.59 0.86 9.33
C ARG A 214 10.49 0.44 10.48
N ILE A 215 11.81 0.37 10.25
CA ILE A 215 12.79 0.07 11.30
C ILE A 215 13.66 1.28 11.50
N GLY A 216 13.51 1.95 12.65
CA GLY A 216 14.22 3.18 12.98
C GLY A 216 13.58 4.44 12.43
N THR A 217 14.30 5.54 12.57
CA THR A 217 13.97 6.87 12.05
C THR A 217 15.24 7.56 11.54
N SER A 218 15.08 8.56 10.67
CA SER A 218 16.22 9.26 10.06
C SER A 218 17.18 9.92 11.06
N HIS A 219 16.72 10.25 12.29
CA HIS A 219 17.57 10.83 13.33
C HIS A 219 18.53 9.82 13.98
N TYR A 220 18.25 8.52 13.85
CA TYR A 220 19.02 7.42 14.41
C TYR A 220 19.57 6.49 13.32
N SER A 221 19.69 6.98 12.10
CA SER A 221 20.03 6.21 10.91
C SER A 221 21.43 5.57 10.96
N LEU A 222 22.34 6.06 11.79
CA LEU A 222 23.64 5.46 12.01
C LEU A 222 23.68 4.49 13.23
N SER A 223 22.54 4.28 13.90
CA SER A 223 22.42 3.33 15.01
C SER A 223 22.04 1.95 14.48
N ASP A 224 22.60 0.92 15.12
CA ASP A 224 22.24 -0.47 14.84
C ASP A 224 20.99 -0.87 15.60
N SER A 225 20.15 -1.67 14.95
CA SER A 225 18.94 -2.26 15.54
C SER A 225 19.08 -3.76 15.79
N PHE A 226 19.76 -4.48 14.90
CA PHE A 226 19.84 -5.94 14.89
C PHE A 226 18.47 -6.63 14.86
N THR A 227 17.45 -5.93 14.37
CA THR A 227 16.11 -6.52 14.18
C THR A 227 16.14 -7.58 13.08
N VAL A 228 15.49 -8.72 13.33
CA VAL A 228 15.30 -9.79 12.35
C VAL A 228 13.84 -9.78 11.88
N VAL A 229 13.65 -9.64 10.57
CA VAL A 229 12.36 -9.71 9.89
C VAL A 229 12.37 -10.94 8.98
N GLU A 230 11.69 -12.01 9.40
CA GLU A 230 11.82 -13.28 8.68
C GLU A 230 10.51 -14.06 8.56
N ASN A 231 10.40 -14.84 7.50
CA ASN A 231 9.26 -15.73 7.29
C ASN A 231 7.89 -15.01 7.37
N ASN A 232 7.82 -13.74 7.00
CA ASN A 232 6.55 -13.00 6.90
C ASN A 232 6.00 -13.04 5.47
N TYR A 233 4.70 -12.88 5.33
CA TYR A 233 4.03 -12.77 4.06
C TYR A 233 3.41 -11.36 3.90
N PHE A 234 3.92 -10.59 2.95
CA PHE A 234 3.43 -9.25 2.59
C PHE A 234 2.52 -9.40 1.36
N ASP A 235 1.21 -9.32 1.56
CA ASP A 235 0.18 -9.54 0.54
C ASP A 235 -0.40 -8.20 0.07
N ARG A 236 -0.04 -7.72 -1.10
CA ARG A 236 -0.56 -6.47 -1.68
C ARG A 236 -0.48 -5.28 -0.71
N CYS A 237 0.70 -5.11 -0.14
CA CYS A 237 1.02 -3.98 0.73
C CYS A 237 1.29 -2.73 -0.14
N ASN A 238 0.22 -2.05 -0.59
CA ASN A 238 0.26 -1.05 -1.67
C ASN A 238 0.20 0.40 -1.18
N GLY A 239 0.42 0.65 0.11
CA GLY A 239 0.20 1.97 0.71
C GLY A 239 1.03 3.10 0.11
N GLU A 240 2.32 2.86 -0.17
CA GLU A 240 3.24 3.79 -0.82
C GLU A 240 4.43 3.07 -1.50
N VAL A 241 5.42 3.83 -1.98
CA VAL A 241 6.61 3.31 -2.70
C VAL A 241 7.56 2.47 -1.83
N GLU A 242 7.47 2.52 -0.51
CA GLU A 242 8.27 1.72 0.41
C GLU A 242 7.39 0.72 1.18
N ILE A 243 7.41 -0.56 0.82
CA ILE A 243 6.76 -1.63 1.61
C ILE A 243 7.43 -1.71 2.97
N ILE A 244 8.78 -1.77 2.94
CA ILE A 244 9.64 -1.71 4.13
C ILE A 244 10.58 -0.52 3.99
N SER A 245 10.53 0.40 4.95
CA SER A 245 11.44 1.53 5.06
C SER A 245 12.45 1.28 6.18
N ASN A 246 13.61 0.70 5.83
CA ASN A 246 14.67 0.47 6.81
C ASN A 246 15.51 1.74 7.01
N LYS A 247 15.57 2.22 8.26
CA LYS A 247 16.27 3.45 8.66
C LYS A 247 17.22 3.22 9.85
N SER A 248 17.87 2.06 9.87
CA SER A 248 18.90 1.70 10.88
C SER A 248 19.81 0.61 10.36
N GLY A 249 20.93 0.38 11.04
CA GLY A 249 21.93 -0.60 10.65
C GLY A 249 21.71 -2.00 11.19
N SER A 250 22.47 -2.94 10.63
CA SER A 250 22.66 -4.33 11.09
C SER A 250 21.38 -5.17 11.19
N ASN A 251 20.37 -4.87 10.36
CA ASN A 251 19.13 -5.63 10.31
C ASN A 251 19.22 -6.80 9.34
N THR A 252 18.41 -7.82 9.58
CA THR A 252 18.28 -8.98 8.70
C THR A 252 16.85 -9.11 8.18
N PHE A 253 16.69 -9.17 6.86
CA PHE A 253 15.44 -9.44 6.15
C PHE A 253 15.61 -10.75 5.42
N ARG A 254 14.98 -11.84 5.88
CA ARG A 254 15.18 -13.15 5.25
C ARG A 254 13.92 -13.99 5.13
N ASN A 255 13.87 -14.77 4.05
CA ASN A 255 12.81 -15.74 3.79
C ASN A 255 11.38 -15.14 3.81
N ASN A 256 11.23 -13.84 3.56
CA ASN A 256 9.93 -13.20 3.45
C ASN A 256 9.38 -13.36 2.02
N VAL A 257 8.06 -13.39 1.89
CA VAL A 257 7.37 -13.35 0.60
C VAL A 257 6.68 -12.00 0.44
N PHE A 258 6.93 -11.34 -0.70
CA PHE A 258 6.24 -10.11 -1.13
C PHE A 258 5.39 -10.47 -2.34
N PHE A 259 4.07 -10.51 -2.14
CA PHE A 259 3.12 -10.92 -3.17
C PHE A 259 2.34 -9.71 -3.70
N GLU A 260 2.49 -9.42 -4.99
CA GLU A 260 1.79 -8.34 -5.70
C GLU A 260 1.81 -7.00 -4.93
N SER A 261 2.91 -6.72 -4.22
CA SER A 261 3.05 -5.52 -3.41
C SER A 261 3.76 -4.42 -4.21
N ARG A 262 3.17 -3.23 -4.23
CA ARG A 262 3.73 -2.05 -4.91
C ARG A 262 4.86 -1.45 -4.06
N GLY A 263 5.94 -1.04 -4.71
CA GLY A 263 7.11 -0.47 -4.01
C GLY A 263 8.15 -1.50 -3.61
N THR A 264 9.06 -1.12 -2.74
CA THR A 264 10.30 -1.86 -2.46
C THR A 264 10.54 -2.15 -0.99
N LEU A 265 11.37 -3.16 -0.72
CA LEU A 265 12.17 -3.23 0.49
C LEU A 265 13.32 -2.23 0.32
N THR A 266 13.29 -1.12 1.05
CA THR A 266 14.23 -0.02 0.91
C THR A 266 15.20 0.03 2.08
N LEU A 267 16.50 -0.12 1.81
CA LEU A 267 17.57 0.13 2.78
C LEU A 267 17.89 1.63 2.83
N ARG A 268 16.91 2.43 3.29
CA ARG A 268 16.91 3.89 3.16
C ARG A 268 18.03 4.56 3.95
N HIS A 269 18.30 4.07 5.17
CA HIS A 269 19.40 4.48 6.03
C HIS A 269 19.98 3.29 6.78
N GLY A 270 21.17 3.47 7.33
CA GLY A 270 21.88 2.45 8.07
C GLY A 270 22.70 1.53 7.18
N SER A 271 23.78 1.01 7.74
CA SER A 271 24.74 0.16 7.04
C SER A 271 24.70 -1.27 7.57
N GLY A 272 25.31 -2.21 6.82
CA GLY A 272 25.51 -3.58 7.29
C GLY A 272 24.22 -4.43 7.35
N ASN A 273 23.22 -4.12 6.55
CA ASN A 273 21.99 -4.92 6.51
C ASN A 273 22.14 -6.14 5.60
N LEU A 274 21.45 -7.22 5.95
CA LEU A 274 21.37 -8.46 5.18
C LEU A 274 19.95 -8.65 4.62
N VAL A 275 19.86 -8.82 3.30
CA VAL A 275 18.61 -9.18 2.58
C VAL A 275 18.85 -10.51 1.89
N GLU A 276 18.29 -11.60 2.43
CA GLU A 276 18.63 -12.96 2.02
C GLU A 276 17.42 -13.87 1.88
N GLY A 277 17.35 -14.62 0.79
CA GLY A 277 16.35 -15.69 0.62
C GLY A 277 14.90 -15.18 0.49
N ASN A 278 14.69 -13.89 0.24
CA ASN A 278 13.34 -13.36 0.08
C ASN A 278 12.81 -13.65 -1.33
N VAL A 279 11.49 -13.77 -1.44
CA VAL A 279 10.80 -14.05 -2.70
C VAL A 279 9.82 -12.92 -3.01
N PHE A 280 10.01 -12.26 -4.15
CA PHE A 280 9.16 -11.18 -4.66
C PHE A 280 8.39 -11.69 -5.87
N LEU A 281 7.07 -11.75 -5.78
CA LEU A 281 6.16 -12.23 -6.84
C LEU A 281 5.25 -11.08 -7.28
N GLY A 282 5.67 -10.38 -8.33
CA GLY A 282 4.92 -9.22 -8.86
C GLY A 282 3.76 -9.62 -9.77
N ASN A 283 3.86 -10.79 -10.44
CA ASN A 283 2.87 -11.30 -11.37
C ASN A 283 2.47 -10.30 -12.48
N GLY A 284 3.35 -9.37 -12.84
CA GLY A 284 3.08 -8.33 -13.80
C GLY A 284 2.15 -7.21 -13.30
N GLN A 285 1.82 -7.21 -12.00
CA GLN A 285 1.03 -6.11 -11.41
C GLN A 285 1.84 -4.82 -11.42
N ASP A 286 1.13 -3.72 -11.69
CA ASP A 286 1.73 -2.40 -11.86
C ASP A 286 2.45 -1.92 -10.60
N HIS A 287 3.62 -1.28 -10.79
CA HIS A 287 4.47 -0.74 -9.73
C HIS A 287 5.01 -1.75 -8.70
N THR A 288 4.91 -3.05 -8.95
CA THR A 288 5.54 -4.04 -8.07
C THR A 288 7.06 -3.90 -8.14
N GLY A 289 7.69 -3.74 -6.98
CA GLY A 289 9.13 -3.50 -6.85
C GLY A 289 9.84 -4.59 -6.06
N GLY A 290 11.16 -4.46 -5.98
CA GLY A 290 12.01 -5.41 -5.29
C GLY A 290 12.84 -4.77 -4.19
N ILE A 291 14.15 -4.63 -4.42
CA ILE A 291 15.11 -4.21 -3.38
C ILE A 291 15.79 -2.91 -3.81
N ARG A 292 15.77 -1.91 -2.92
CA ARG A 292 16.44 -0.62 -3.12
C ARG A 292 17.59 -0.46 -2.16
N VAL A 293 18.81 -0.35 -2.72
CA VAL A 293 20.09 -0.37 -2.00
C VAL A 293 20.63 1.06 -1.88
N ILE A 294 20.87 1.49 -0.65
CA ILE A 294 21.48 2.76 -0.28
C ILE A 294 22.42 2.50 0.89
N ASN A 295 23.42 3.35 1.11
CA ASN A 295 24.40 3.29 2.20
C ASN A 295 25.42 2.14 2.07
N GLY A 296 26.30 2.01 3.04
CA GLY A 296 27.45 1.09 2.98
C GLY A 296 27.18 -0.31 3.51
N ASN A 297 28.04 -1.24 3.11
CA ASN A 297 28.14 -2.62 3.63
C ASN A 297 26.84 -3.44 3.54
N GLN A 298 26.02 -3.21 2.50
CA GLN A 298 24.78 -3.94 2.29
C GLN A 298 25.05 -5.30 1.63
N THR A 299 24.40 -6.36 2.10
CA THR A 299 24.47 -7.69 1.50
C THR A 299 23.09 -8.11 1.00
N ILE A 300 22.97 -8.29 -0.32
CA ILE A 300 21.74 -8.71 -1.01
C ILE A 300 22.02 -10.02 -1.72
N ARG A 301 21.58 -11.15 -1.15
CA ARG A 301 21.93 -12.45 -1.71
C ARG A 301 20.80 -13.46 -1.68
N ASN A 302 20.86 -14.40 -2.60
CA ASN A 302 19.96 -15.54 -2.65
C ASN A 302 18.46 -15.16 -2.69
N ASN A 303 18.12 -13.97 -3.25
CA ASN A 303 16.74 -13.54 -3.38
C ASN A 303 16.18 -13.92 -4.76
N TYR A 304 14.87 -14.19 -4.81
CA TYR A 304 14.15 -14.51 -6.02
C TYR A 304 13.12 -13.42 -6.33
N LEU A 305 13.24 -12.77 -7.47
CA LEU A 305 12.40 -11.66 -7.89
C LEU A 305 11.75 -12.01 -9.24
N SER A 306 10.43 -11.97 -9.34
CA SER A 306 9.73 -12.38 -10.57
C SER A 306 8.54 -11.51 -10.91
N GLY A 307 8.42 -11.13 -12.20
CA GLY A 307 7.28 -10.39 -12.74
C GLY A 307 7.12 -8.99 -12.16
N LEU A 308 8.24 -8.32 -11.83
CA LEU A 308 8.25 -6.98 -11.23
C LEU A 308 8.26 -5.91 -12.32
N THR A 309 7.30 -4.98 -12.25
CA THR A 309 7.09 -3.93 -13.26
C THR A 309 7.48 -2.54 -12.79
N GLY A 310 7.83 -2.39 -11.52
CA GLY A 310 8.16 -1.11 -10.92
C GLY A 310 9.27 -0.37 -11.65
N THR A 311 9.21 0.95 -11.62
CA THR A 311 10.12 1.83 -12.34
C THR A 311 10.82 2.76 -11.37
N ARG A 312 11.87 3.44 -11.81
CA ARG A 312 12.61 4.40 -11.02
C ARG A 312 13.07 3.80 -9.67
N PHE A 313 12.73 4.44 -8.56
CA PHE A 313 13.06 3.97 -7.20
C PHE A 313 12.27 2.72 -6.78
N GLY A 314 11.18 2.41 -7.49
CA GLY A 314 10.39 1.19 -7.34
C GLY A 314 10.83 0.04 -8.25
N GLY A 315 11.96 0.10 -8.92
CA GLY A 315 12.49 -0.98 -9.77
C GLY A 315 12.67 -2.30 -9.03
N GLY A 316 12.86 -3.39 -9.79
CA GLY A 316 13.09 -4.71 -9.20
C GLY A 316 14.39 -4.79 -8.39
N LEU A 317 15.43 -4.12 -8.86
CA LEU A 317 16.66 -3.90 -8.09
C LEU A 317 17.17 -2.49 -8.39
N VAL A 318 17.41 -1.71 -7.35
CA VAL A 318 17.84 -0.32 -7.48
C VAL A 318 19.06 -0.08 -6.61
N VAL A 319 20.18 0.37 -7.20
CA VAL A 319 21.37 0.84 -6.49
C VAL A 319 21.46 2.35 -6.65
N MET A 320 21.43 3.08 -5.54
CA MET A 320 21.27 4.54 -5.55
C MET A 320 22.61 5.26 -5.51
N ASN A 321 22.63 6.47 -6.07
CA ASN A 321 23.65 7.46 -5.73
C ASN A 321 23.40 8.02 -4.34
N GLY A 322 24.49 8.41 -3.67
CA GLY A 322 24.47 9.06 -2.37
C GLY A 322 24.82 10.54 -2.43
N VAL A 323 24.70 11.19 -1.28
CA VAL A 323 25.10 12.59 -1.07
C VAL A 323 26.53 12.60 -0.53
N PRO A 324 27.50 13.28 -1.16
CA PRO A 324 28.86 13.41 -0.64
C PRO A 324 28.86 14.04 0.76
N ASN A 325 29.65 13.47 1.68
CA ASN A 325 29.71 13.93 3.08
C ASN A 325 28.31 14.05 3.74
N SER A 326 27.49 13.05 3.51
CA SER A 326 26.06 13.03 3.84
C SER A 326 25.78 13.37 5.30
N LYS A 327 24.76 14.20 5.53
CA LYS A 327 24.17 14.38 6.86
C LYS A 327 23.45 13.10 7.29
N ILE A 328 23.28 12.91 8.60
CA ILE A 328 22.69 11.70 9.18
C ILE A 328 21.35 11.28 8.57
N ASN A 329 20.53 12.23 8.15
CA ASN A 329 19.20 12.01 7.61
C ASN A 329 19.11 12.06 6.07
N ARG A 330 20.25 11.99 5.36
CA ARG A 330 20.33 11.94 3.90
C ARG A 330 20.85 10.58 3.45
N TYR A 331 20.93 10.33 2.15
CA TYR A 331 21.42 9.09 1.58
C TYR A 331 22.95 9.07 1.61
N HIS A 332 23.51 8.15 2.37
CA HIS A 332 24.96 7.90 2.31
C HIS A 332 25.29 7.15 1.02
N GLN A 333 26.52 7.34 0.54
CA GLN A 333 27.02 6.64 -0.64
C GLN A 333 26.92 5.12 -0.47
N VAL A 334 26.57 4.42 -1.54
CA VAL A 334 26.68 2.97 -1.60
C VAL A 334 28.17 2.63 -1.69
N ASP A 335 28.69 1.98 -0.65
CA ASP A 335 30.07 1.56 -0.52
C ASP A 335 30.13 0.12 -0.02
N ASN A 336 30.92 -0.71 -0.67
CA ASN A 336 31.08 -2.14 -0.30
C ASN A 336 29.74 -2.91 -0.26
N ALA A 337 28.86 -2.69 -1.23
CA ALA A 337 27.65 -3.47 -1.38
C ALA A 337 27.97 -4.80 -2.08
N LEU A 338 27.41 -5.91 -1.55
CA LEU A 338 27.53 -7.24 -2.13
C LEU A 338 26.14 -7.69 -2.64
N ILE A 339 26.01 -7.79 -3.96
CA ILE A 339 24.77 -8.23 -4.64
C ILE A 339 25.10 -9.53 -5.36
N GLU A 340 24.74 -10.68 -4.75
CA GLU A 340 25.19 -11.97 -5.26
C GLU A 340 24.11 -13.06 -5.23
N ASN A 341 24.19 -13.98 -6.17
CA ASN A 341 23.32 -15.15 -6.21
C ASN A 341 21.81 -14.81 -6.18
N ASN A 342 21.37 -13.70 -6.79
CA ASN A 342 19.97 -13.37 -6.91
C ASN A 342 19.43 -13.83 -8.28
N THR A 343 18.17 -14.27 -8.32
CA THR A 343 17.47 -14.61 -9.54
C THR A 343 16.42 -13.55 -9.84
N LEU A 344 16.46 -12.95 -11.04
CA LEU A 344 15.51 -11.95 -11.51
C LEU A 344 14.86 -12.47 -12.81
N ILE A 345 13.54 -12.72 -12.77
CA ILE A 345 12.79 -13.26 -13.92
C ILE A 345 11.69 -12.30 -14.33
N ASP A 346 11.68 -11.89 -15.59
CA ASP A 346 10.71 -10.92 -16.13
C ASP A 346 10.63 -9.65 -15.25
N VAL A 347 11.79 -9.12 -14.86
CA VAL A 347 11.94 -7.88 -14.11
C VAL A 347 12.17 -6.74 -15.11
N SER A 348 11.33 -5.72 -15.07
CA SER A 348 11.36 -4.65 -16.07
C SER A 348 12.51 -3.68 -15.89
N ASN A 349 12.95 -3.43 -14.64
CA ASN A 349 13.96 -2.39 -14.36
C ASN A 349 14.96 -2.83 -13.29
N ILE A 350 16.23 -2.78 -13.67
CA ILE A 350 17.41 -2.87 -12.79
C ILE A 350 18.14 -1.53 -12.94
N ASN A 351 18.02 -0.66 -11.94
CA ASN A 351 18.50 0.72 -12.00
C ASN A 351 19.80 0.84 -11.21
N LEU A 352 20.91 1.16 -11.87
CA LEU A 352 22.21 1.30 -11.25
C LEU A 352 22.64 2.77 -11.26
N ALA A 353 23.26 3.21 -10.16
CA ALA A 353 23.63 4.61 -9.90
C ALA A 353 22.42 5.56 -10.03
N ALA A 354 21.26 5.13 -9.49
CA ALA A 354 19.99 5.82 -9.66
C ALA A 354 19.86 7.06 -8.77
N GLY A 355 19.08 8.03 -9.22
CA GLY A 355 18.74 9.23 -8.46
C GLY A 355 19.82 10.28 -8.43
N SER A 356 20.73 10.28 -9.41
CA SER A 356 21.71 11.35 -9.63
C SER A 356 21.00 12.69 -9.84
N ASP A 357 21.42 13.70 -9.08
CA ASP A 357 20.96 15.08 -9.19
C ASP A 357 22.06 16.03 -8.65
N GLU A 358 21.77 17.31 -8.48
CA GLU A 358 22.72 18.30 -7.97
C GLU A 358 23.27 17.96 -6.56
N GLU A 359 22.54 17.19 -5.75
CA GLU A 359 22.92 16.80 -4.38
C GLU A 359 23.49 15.37 -4.31
N ARG A 360 22.86 14.42 -5.02
CA ARG A 360 23.21 12.99 -4.99
C ARG A 360 24.23 12.64 -6.08
N THR A 361 25.44 13.15 -5.93
CA THR A 361 26.53 13.01 -6.91
C THR A 361 27.53 11.90 -6.57
N ALA A 362 27.38 11.22 -5.42
CA ALA A 362 28.29 10.14 -5.01
C ALA A 362 27.82 8.80 -5.60
N ALA A 363 28.41 8.39 -6.71
CA ALA A 363 28.16 7.10 -7.36
C ALA A 363 28.59 5.92 -6.47
N PRO A 364 28.06 4.71 -6.66
CA PRO A 364 28.46 3.49 -5.92
C PRO A 364 29.93 3.19 -6.08
N ILE A 365 30.60 2.76 -4.98
CA ILE A 365 32.03 2.39 -4.98
C ILE A 365 32.25 1.04 -4.30
N ASN A 366 33.40 0.42 -4.55
CA ASN A 366 33.89 -0.81 -3.91
C ASN A 366 32.85 -1.96 -3.86
N SER A 367 31.88 -1.96 -4.77
CA SER A 367 30.72 -2.84 -4.73
C SER A 367 30.85 -3.98 -5.74
N HIS A 368 30.13 -5.08 -5.49
CA HIS A 368 30.17 -6.29 -6.31
C HIS A 368 28.79 -6.73 -6.73
N PHE A 369 28.63 -7.01 -8.03
CA PHE A 369 27.43 -7.62 -8.62
C PHE A 369 27.86 -8.92 -9.29
N LYS A 370 27.64 -10.07 -8.61
CA LYS A 370 28.19 -11.34 -9.07
C LYS A 370 27.27 -12.54 -8.88
N ASN A 371 27.46 -13.54 -9.70
CA ASN A 371 26.69 -14.79 -9.68
C ASN A 371 25.17 -14.59 -9.77
N ASN A 372 24.68 -13.48 -10.30
CA ASN A 372 23.24 -13.23 -10.45
C ASN A 372 22.73 -13.81 -11.77
N LEU A 373 21.47 -14.20 -11.78
CA LEU A 373 20.79 -14.76 -12.94
C LEU A 373 19.61 -13.85 -13.34
N ILE A 374 19.60 -13.36 -14.60
CA ILE A 374 18.62 -12.42 -15.10
C ILE A 374 17.99 -12.99 -16.37
N ILE A 375 16.71 -13.36 -16.30
CA ILE A 375 15.96 -13.99 -17.38
C ILE A 375 14.75 -13.14 -17.75
N ASN A 376 14.74 -12.51 -18.91
CA ASN A 376 13.57 -11.82 -19.45
C ASN A 376 13.08 -12.55 -20.72
N LYS A 377 11.87 -13.10 -20.67
CA LYS A 377 11.27 -13.86 -21.78
C LYS A 377 11.06 -13.01 -23.03
N ASN A 378 10.78 -11.73 -22.87
CA ASN A 378 10.64 -10.76 -23.96
C ASN A 378 11.97 -10.28 -24.53
N LYS A 379 13.11 -10.74 -23.97
CA LYS A 379 14.48 -10.34 -24.32
C LYS A 379 14.75 -8.83 -24.26
N GLN A 380 13.96 -8.10 -23.49
CA GLN A 380 14.25 -6.68 -23.19
C GLN A 380 15.35 -6.58 -22.15
N ASP A 381 16.26 -5.64 -22.36
CA ASP A 381 17.29 -5.33 -21.37
C ASP A 381 16.66 -4.60 -20.19
N PRO A 382 16.76 -5.12 -18.96
CA PRO A 382 16.21 -4.46 -17.79
C PRO A 382 17.15 -3.39 -17.18
N PHE A 383 18.42 -3.33 -17.63
CA PHE A 383 19.39 -2.42 -17.04
C PHE A 383 19.19 -0.98 -17.50
N HIS A 384 19.24 -0.07 -16.51
CA HIS A 384 19.36 1.35 -16.70
C HIS A 384 20.58 1.85 -15.90
N LEU A 385 21.65 2.19 -16.63
CA LEU A 385 22.86 2.79 -16.07
C LEU A 385 22.66 4.29 -16.05
N LEU A 386 22.35 4.85 -14.88
CA LEU A 386 21.85 6.22 -14.75
C LEU A 386 22.94 7.23 -14.40
N ASP A 387 24.11 6.75 -13.96
CA ASP A 387 25.32 7.53 -13.69
C ASP A 387 26.54 6.58 -13.72
N ASP A 388 27.67 6.97 -13.15
CA ASP A 388 28.90 6.18 -13.08
C ASP A 388 28.70 4.87 -12.30
N VAL A 389 28.89 3.75 -12.98
CA VAL A 389 28.85 2.39 -12.43
C VAL A 389 30.22 1.73 -12.30
N SER A 390 31.30 2.47 -12.59
CA SER A 390 32.67 1.94 -12.59
C SER A 390 33.13 1.44 -11.21
N GLY A 391 32.49 1.89 -10.13
CA GLY A 391 32.72 1.40 -8.78
C GLY A 391 32.00 0.11 -8.42
N ILE A 392 31.26 -0.51 -9.37
CA ILE A 392 30.61 -1.81 -9.22
C ILE A 392 31.35 -2.84 -10.07
N ALA A 393 31.95 -3.83 -9.47
CA ALA A 393 32.61 -4.94 -10.18
C ALA A 393 31.56 -5.99 -10.56
N PHE A 394 31.41 -6.24 -11.86
CA PHE A 394 30.52 -7.26 -12.40
C PHE A 394 31.33 -8.53 -12.70
N SER A 395 30.86 -9.70 -12.23
CA SER A 395 31.54 -10.96 -12.51
C SER A 395 30.60 -12.16 -12.42
N ASN A 396 30.78 -13.11 -13.32
CA ASN A 396 30.09 -14.41 -13.32
C ASN A 396 28.56 -14.28 -13.21
N ASN A 397 27.94 -13.28 -13.86
CA ASN A 397 26.50 -13.16 -13.96
C ASN A 397 26.03 -13.80 -15.28
N ALA A 398 24.75 -14.16 -15.34
CA ALA A 398 24.14 -14.68 -16.57
C ALA A 398 22.85 -13.94 -16.92
N MET A 399 22.65 -13.71 -18.23
CA MET A 399 21.45 -13.06 -18.78
C MET A 399 20.91 -13.82 -19.98
N SER A 400 19.59 -13.70 -20.21
CA SER A 400 18.94 -14.26 -21.39
C SER A 400 19.07 -13.40 -22.65
N GLN A 401 19.64 -12.21 -22.56
CA GLN A 401 19.96 -11.26 -23.64
C GLN A 401 21.34 -10.62 -23.39
N ALA A 402 21.85 -9.89 -24.37
CA ALA A 402 23.11 -9.17 -24.21
C ALA A 402 23.00 -8.10 -23.12
N ALA A 403 24.00 -8.01 -22.27
CA ALA A 403 24.13 -6.93 -21.30
C ALA A 403 24.55 -5.62 -21.98
N PRO A 404 24.32 -4.44 -21.37
CA PRO A 404 24.90 -3.18 -21.84
C PRO A 404 26.43 -3.25 -21.99
N SER A 405 26.96 -2.57 -23.00
CA SER A 405 28.40 -2.62 -23.35
C SER A 405 29.35 -2.25 -22.21
N GLU A 406 28.89 -1.36 -21.33
CA GLU A 406 29.65 -0.87 -20.18
C GLU A 406 29.90 -1.97 -19.13
N ILE A 407 29.05 -3.00 -19.07
CA ILE A 407 29.08 -4.05 -18.05
C ILE A 407 29.17 -5.46 -18.66
N GLU A 408 29.18 -5.60 -19.99
CA GLU A 408 29.07 -6.89 -20.70
C GLU A 408 30.09 -7.94 -20.28
N ASN A 409 31.31 -7.52 -19.94
CA ASN A 409 32.38 -8.44 -19.53
C ASN A 409 32.08 -9.24 -18.24
N GLY A 410 31.06 -8.83 -17.46
CA GLY A 410 30.63 -9.50 -16.24
C GLY A 410 29.47 -10.49 -16.44
N PHE A 411 29.03 -10.73 -17.69
CA PHE A 411 27.85 -11.52 -18.00
C PHE A 411 28.07 -12.57 -19.07
N GLU A 412 27.44 -13.74 -18.90
CA GLU A 412 27.32 -14.79 -19.88
C GLU A 412 25.89 -14.82 -20.45
N LEU A 413 25.79 -15.11 -21.76
CA LEU A 413 24.49 -15.32 -22.40
C LEU A 413 23.99 -16.73 -22.12
N VAL A 414 22.75 -16.86 -21.62
CA VAL A 414 22.12 -18.14 -21.30
C VAL A 414 20.74 -18.28 -21.97
N SER A 415 20.20 -19.50 -21.96
CA SER A 415 18.84 -19.74 -22.46
C SER A 415 17.77 -19.09 -21.57
N ALA A 416 16.69 -18.62 -22.19
CA ALA A 416 15.50 -18.12 -21.49
C ALA A 416 14.48 -19.23 -21.14
N GLU A 417 14.81 -20.52 -21.40
CA GLU A 417 13.91 -21.63 -21.08
C GLU A 417 13.85 -21.86 -19.57
N LEU A 418 12.64 -21.85 -19.04
CA LEU A 418 12.39 -22.02 -17.61
C LEU A 418 11.56 -23.26 -17.35
N VAL A 419 11.86 -23.96 -16.27
CA VAL A 419 11.07 -25.06 -15.70
C VAL A 419 10.66 -24.74 -14.29
N MET A 420 9.46 -25.15 -13.92
CA MET A 420 8.97 -25.00 -12.55
C MET A 420 9.60 -26.07 -11.66
N ALA A 421 10.21 -25.65 -10.56
CA ALA A 421 10.73 -26.54 -9.55
C ALA A 421 9.66 -26.95 -8.52
N GLU A 422 9.98 -27.92 -7.65
CA GLU A 422 9.06 -28.42 -6.63
C GLU A 422 8.61 -27.34 -5.63
N ASN A 423 9.43 -26.32 -5.44
CA ASN A 423 9.12 -25.16 -4.56
C ASN A 423 8.17 -24.12 -5.23
N GLY A 424 7.68 -24.40 -6.44
CA GLY A 424 6.75 -23.51 -7.19
C GLY A 424 7.44 -22.32 -7.87
N LEU A 425 8.76 -22.22 -7.84
CA LEU A 425 9.52 -21.17 -8.50
C LEU A 425 10.07 -21.66 -9.85
N TRP A 426 10.25 -20.72 -10.78
CA TRP A 426 10.79 -21.00 -12.11
C TRP A 426 12.30 -20.89 -12.12
N TYR A 427 12.99 -21.83 -12.75
CA TYR A 427 14.45 -21.82 -12.90
C TYR A 427 14.83 -22.23 -14.33
N PRO A 428 16.00 -21.81 -14.82
CA PRO A 428 16.49 -22.27 -16.12
C PRO A 428 16.57 -23.79 -16.22
N SER A 429 16.24 -24.31 -17.40
CA SER A 429 16.37 -25.74 -17.71
C SER A 429 17.83 -26.15 -17.93
N ASP A 430 18.71 -25.21 -18.29
CA ASP A 430 20.12 -25.44 -18.57
C ASP A 430 20.91 -25.70 -17.28
N ILE A 431 21.69 -26.78 -17.29
CA ILE A 431 22.50 -27.26 -16.16
C ILE A 431 23.59 -26.24 -15.76
N LYS A 432 24.15 -25.50 -16.72
CA LYS A 432 25.19 -24.50 -16.42
C LYS A 432 24.70 -23.37 -15.52
N SER A 433 23.42 -23.05 -15.57
CA SER A 433 22.81 -22.01 -14.76
C SER A 433 22.46 -22.47 -13.32
N VAL A 434 22.62 -23.76 -13.00
CA VAL A 434 22.28 -24.31 -11.66
C VAL A 434 23.14 -23.72 -10.55
N GLU A 435 24.35 -23.27 -10.86
CA GLU A 435 25.28 -22.66 -9.90
C GLU A 435 25.13 -21.15 -9.77
N LEU A 436 24.26 -20.53 -10.62
CA LEU A 436 24.01 -19.10 -10.65
C LEU A 436 22.61 -18.77 -10.12
N GLY A 437 22.50 -17.60 -9.54
CA GLY A 437 21.22 -17.10 -9.02
C GLY A 437 20.85 -17.67 -7.65
N ALA A 438 19.58 -17.52 -7.30
CA ALA A 438 19.03 -18.00 -6.03
C ALA A 438 18.95 -19.52 -5.96
N SER A 439 19.18 -20.05 -4.78
CA SER A 439 19.14 -21.49 -4.54
C SER A 439 17.80 -22.11 -4.92
N ARG A 440 17.85 -23.26 -5.58
CA ARG A 440 16.65 -24.09 -5.86
C ARG A 440 16.05 -24.70 -4.58
N ASN A 441 16.76 -24.61 -3.46
CA ASN A 441 16.28 -25.06 -2.15
C ASN A 441 15.52 -23.98 -1.39
N LEU A 442 15.29 -22.80 -1.98
CA LEU A 442 14.42 -21.79 -1.39
C LEU A 442 13.04 -22.39 -1.11
N GLN A 443 12.52 -22.13 0.07
CA GLN A 443 11.18 -22.55 0.47
C GLN A 443 10.33 -21.31 0.74
N PRO A 444 9.62 -20.77 -0.28
CA PRO A 444 8.78 -19.61 -0.08
C PRO A 444 7.69 -19.90 0.95
N ILE A 445 7.61 -19.09 1.98
CA ILE A 445 6.54 -19.25 2.97
C ILE A 445 5.19 -18.96 2.32
N THR A 446 4.17 -19.72 2.69
CA THR A 446 2.82 -19.59 2.15
C THR A 446 1.90 -18.83 3.09
N LYS A 447 0.77 -18.32 2.57
CA LYS A 447 -0.26 -17.68 3.40
C LYS A 447 -0.78 -18.57 4.52
N ALA A 448 -0.79 -19.89 4.32
CA ALA A 448 -1.27 -20.85 5.33
C ALA A 448 -0.31 -20.99 6.52
N GLN A 449 0.97 -20.71 6.33
CA GLN A 449 2.03 -20.87 7.34
C GLN A 449 2.24 -19.61 8.20
N VAL A 450 1.60 -18.50 7.88
CA VAL A 450 1.79 -17.21 8.55
C VAL A 450 0.50 -16.72 9.18
N GLY A 451 0.61 -15.82 10.15
CA GLY A 451 -0.54 -15.28 10.87
C GLY A 451 -1.34 -16.37 11.58
N VAL A 452 -2.61 -16.14 11.78
CA VAL A 452 -3.49 -17.07 12.46
C VAL A 452 -4.28 -17.94 11.47
N THR A 453 -4.58 -19.18 11.85
CA THR A 453 -5.34 -20.11 11.00
C THR A 453 -6.85 -19.95 11.17
N TRP A 454 -7.29 -19.35 12.25
CA TRP A 454 -8.69 -19.15 12.62
C TRP A 454 -9.29 -17.83 12.13
N TYR A 455 -8.53 -17.01 11.38
CA TYR A 455 -9.00 -15.77 10.77
C TYR A 455 -8.79 -15.82 9.26
N GLU A 456 -9.79 -15.33 8.51
CA GLU A 456 -9.79 -15.41 7.05
C GLU A 456 -8.77 -14.43 6.43
N LYS A 457 -7.98 -14.92 5.48
CA LYS A 457 -6.97 -14.16 4.73
C LYS A 457 -7.42 -13.77 3.31
N GLN A 458 -8.71 -13.64 3.10
CA GLN A 458 -9.26 -13.27 1.79
C GLN A 458 -9.42 -11.76 1.67
N SER A 459 -8.91 -11.22 0.58
CA SER A 459 -9.23 -9.85 0.14
C SER A 459 -10.55 -9.90 -0.62
N LYS A 460 -11.46 -8.99 -0.32
CA LYS A 460 -12.69 -8.78 -1.09
C LYS A 460 -12.48 -7.56 -2.01
N PRO A 461 -12.00 -7.75 -3.25
CA PRO A 461 -11.83 -6.64 -4.20
C PRO A 461 -13.20 -6.00 -4.49
N VAL A 462 -13.18 -4.82 -5.11
CA VAL A 462 -14.39 -4.21 -5.64
C VAL A 462 -14.89 -5.09 -6.78
N ASP A 463 -16.04 -5.73 -6.57
CA ASP A 463 -16.71 -6.57 -7.55
C ASP A 463 -18.17 -6.12 -7.68
N PHE A 464 -18.50 -5.54 -8.82
CA PHE A 464 -19.84 -5.05 -9.14
C PHE A 464 -20.83 -6.15 -9.53
N SER A 465 -20.39 -7.40 -9.56
CA SER A 465 -21.19 -8.56 -9.95
C SER A 465 -21.34 -9.62 -8.85
N ALA A 466 -20.75 -9.37 -7.68
CA ALA A 466 -20.70 -10.34 -6.58
C ALA A 466 -22.05 -10.58 -5.87
N GLY A 467 -22.98 -9.61 -5.99
CA GLY A 467 -24.28 -9.65 -5.31
C GLY A 467 -25.44 -10.08 -6.22
N LYS A 468 -26.64 -10.03 -5.68
CA LYS A 468 -27.87 -10.34 -6.41
C LYS A 468 -28.16 -9.35 -7.52
N GLN A 469 -28.93 -9.79 -8.50
CA GLN A 469 -29.54 -8.93 -9.52
C GLN A 469 -30.98 -8.61 -9.13
N THR A 470 -31.34 -7.32 -9.17
CA THR A 470 -32.68 -6.85 -8.85
C THR A 470 -33.24 -6.06 -10.04
N THR A 471 -34.34 -6.52 -10.62
CA THR A 471 -35.01 -5.79 -11.71
C THR A 471 -35.76 -4.61 -11.15
N ILE A 472 -35.60 -3.44 -11.74
CA ILE A 472 -36.19 -2.16 -11.37
C ILE A 472 -37.11 -1.67 -12.49
N SER A 473 -38.37 -1.41 -12.18
CA SER A 473 -39.38 -0.99 -13.15
C SER A 473 -39.81 0.48 -12.97
N ASN A 474 -39.41 1.14 -11.89
CA ASN A 474 -39.77 2.54 -11.62
C ASN A 474 -38.79 3.23 -10.65
N SER A 475 -38.90 4.54 -10.53
CA SER A 475 -38.02 5.37 -9.69
C SER A 475 -38.07 5.03 -8.21
N GLU A 476 -39.22 4.67 -7.64
CA GLU A 476 -39.37 4.36 -6.22
C GLU A 476 -38.60 3.08 -5.86
N GLN A 477 -38.67 2.07 -6.72
CA GLN A 477 -37.92 0.83 -6.56
C GLN A 477 -36.41 1.07 -6.60
N LEU A 478 -35.93 1.94 -7.50
CA LEU A 478 -34.52 2.30 -7.58
C LEU A 478 -34.05 3.02 -6.30
N VAL A 479 -34.81 4.02 -5.84
CA VAL A 479 -34.52 4.76 -4.61
C VAL A 479 -34.48 3.84 -3.40
N LEU A 480 -35.46 2.94 -3.26
CA LEU A 480 -35.51 1.99 -2.15
C LEU A 480 -34.39 0.96 -2.24
N GLY A 481 -34.15 0.42 -3.43
CA GLY A 481 -33.09 -0.56 -3.68
C GLY A 481 -31.72 -0.01 -3.29
N LEU A 482 -31.36 1.19 -3.75
CA LEU A 482 -30.08 1.82 -3.42
C LEU A 482 -29.91 2.09 -1.92
N LYS A 483 -31.00 2.46 -1.22
CA LYS A 483 -30.96 2.69 0.23
C LYS A 483 -30.67 1.42 1.03
N THR A 484 -31.08 0.25 0.54
CA THR A 484 -30.93 -1.05 1.23
C THR A 484 -29.96 -1.97 0.53
N ALA A 485 -29.14 -1.44 -0.40
CA ALA A 485 -28.26 -2.22 -1.24
C ALA A 485 -27.22 -2.98 -0.43
N GLU A 486 -27.01 -4.22 -0.81
CA GLU A 486 -25.90 -5.05 -0.33
C GLU A 486 -24.70 -4.94 -1.29
N ARG A 487 -23.51 -5.27 -0.77
CA ARG A 487 -22.27 -5.18 -1.55
C ARG A 487 -22.32 -6.03 -2.82
N GLY A 488 -22.07 -5.41 -3.97
CA GLY A 488 -22.05 -6.06 -5.27
C GLY A 488 -23.43 -6.21 -5.90
N GLU A 489 -24.49 -5.63 -5.32
CA GLU A 489 -25.86 -5.71 -5.87
C GLU A 489 -25.96 -4.98 -7.21
N GLN A 490 -26.69 -5.58 -8.15
CA GLN A 490 -26.88 -5.11 -9.51
C GLN A 490 -28.34 -4.73 -9.72
N PHE A 491 -28.61 -3.45 -10.00
CA PHE A 491 -29.93 -2.93 -10.33
C PHE A 491 -30.10 -2.89 -11.86
N ILE A 492 -30.97 -3.75 -12.39
CA ILE A 492 -31.26 -3.85 -13.81
C ILE A 492 -32.53 -3.04 -14.10
N LEU A 493 -32.40 -1.92 -14.78
CA LEU A 493 -33.50 -1.02 -15.09
C LEU A 493 -34.21 -1.47 -16.36
N ALA A 494 -35.49 -1.75 -16.27
CA ALA A 494 -36.36 -1.99 -17.41
C ALA A 494 -36.44 -0.73 -18.31
N ASP A 495 -36.86 -0.88 -19.56
CA ASP A 495 -37.06 0.23 -20.49
C ASP A 495 -38.08 1.22 -19.90
N GLY A 496 -37.71 2.50 -19.88
CA GLY A 496 -38.58 3.53 -19.33
C GLY A 496 -37.87 4.78 -18.81
N GLU A 497 -38.64 5.65 -18.18
CA GLU A 497 -38.17 6.90 -17.61
C GLU A 497 -38.15 6.80 -16.08
N TYR A 498 -37.04 7.25 -15.49
CA TYR A 498 -36.79 7.23 -14.05
C TYR A 498 -36.54 8.67 -13.57
N ILE A 499 -37.46 9.20 -12.79
CA ILE A 499 -37.37 10.56 -12.25
C ILE A 499 -36.79 10.47 -10.83
N LEU A 500 -35.60 11.06 -10.64
CA LEU A 500 -34.88 11.05 -9.35
C LEU A 500 -35.04 12.41 -8.67
N ASP A 501 -35.89 12.45 -7.66
CA ASP A 501 -36.19 13.63 -6.84
C ASP A 501 -35.42 13.71 -5.53
N LYS A 502 -34.48 12.79 -5.31
CA LYS A 502 -33.57 12.70 -4.15
C LYS A 502 -32.15 12.48 -4.61
N ILE A 503 -31.19 12.84 -3.76
CA ILE A 503 -29.80 12.45 -3.95
C ILE A 503 -29.67 10.96 -3.60
N MET A 504 -29.14 10.19 -4.53
CA MET A 504 -28.89 8.76 -4.33
C MET A 504 -27.53 8.59 -3.66
N GLU A 505 -27.53 8.28 -2.38
CA GLU A 505 -26.32 7.99 -1.63
C GLU A 505 -25.85 6.56 -1.94
N ILE A 506 -24.57 6.43 -2.33
CA ILE A 506 -23.91 5.17 -2.66
C ILE A 506 -22.91 4.87 -1.54
N ASN A 507 -23.29 4.02 -0.59
CA ASN A 507 -22.50 3.67 0.60
C ASN A 507 -21.93 2.24 0.56
N THR A 508 -22.14 1.53 -0.54
CA THR A 508 -21.58 0.21 -0.81
C THR A 508 -21.27 0.05 -2.30
N VAL A 509 -20.72 -1.08 -2.70
CA VAL A 509 -20.42 -1.38 -4.11
C VAL A 509 -21.71 -1.76 -4.83
N VAL A 510 -22.15 -0.97 -5.82
CA VAL A 510 -23.38 -1.23 -6.59
C VAL A 510 -23.20 -0.95 -8.08
N SER A 511 -23.98 -1.63 -8.91
CA SER A 511 -24.11 -1.31 -10.32
C SER A 511 -25.56 -0.98 -10.68
N ILE A 512 -25.74 0.01 -11.59
CA ILE A 512 -27.04 0.39 -12.17
C ILE A 512 -26.90 0.23 -13.69
N GLN A 513 -27.66 -0.68 -14.27
CA GLN A 513 -27.52 -1.09 -15.66
C GLN A 513 -28.88 -1.03 -16.35
N ALA A 514 -28.91 -0.57 -17.60
CA ALA A 514 -30.12 -0.71 -18.42
C ALA A 514 -30.28 -2.17 -18.87
N GLU A 515 -31.50 -2.71 -18.84
CA GLU A 515 -31.83 -4.01 -19.43
C GLU A 515 -31.52 -3.98 -20.93
N ASN A 516 -31.97 -2.93 -21.62
CA ASN A 516 -31.64 -2.66 -23.01
C ASN A 516 -30.87 -1.34 -23.12
N PRO A 517 -29.61 -1.34 -23.59
CA PRO A 517 -28.80 -0.13 -23.67
C PRO A 517 -29.49 1.03 -24.36
N GLY A 518 -29.49 2.20 -23.72
CA GLY A 518 -30.11 3.43 -24.22
C GLY A 518 -31.61 3.52 -24.04
N LYS A 519 -32.26 2.56 -23.37
CA LYS A 519 -33.74 2.56 -23.18
C LYS A 519 -34.19 2.96 -21.77
N ALA A 520 -33.31 2.88 -20.78
CA ALA A 520 -33.56 3.42 -19.44
C ALA A 520 -33.03 4.87 -19.36
N ILE A 521 -33.92 5.83 -19.12
CA ILE A 521 -33.61 7.27 -19.09
C ILE A 521 -33.79 7.78 -17.67
N LEU A 522 -32.71 8.31 -17.09
CA LEU A 522 -32.70 8.89 -15.74
C LEU A 522 -32.78 10.43 -15.86
N PHE A 523 -33.79 11.03 -15.21
CA PHE A 523 -33.95 12.48 -15.07
C PHE A 523 -33.55 12.91 -13.64
N ASN A 524 -32.72 13.93 -13.54
CA ASN A 524 -32.31 14.48 -12.26
C ASN A 524 -33.10 15.73 -11.91
N LEU A 525 -33.80 15.73 -10.77
CA LEU A 525 -34.53 16.90 -10.25
C LEU A 525 -33.77 17.61 -9.11
N ARG A 526 -32.54 17.20 -8.82
CA ARG A 526 -31.73 17.76 -7.72
C ARG A 526 -30.40 18.34 -8.23
N PRO A 527 -29.72 19.16 -7.44
CA PRO A 527 -28.37 19.62 -7.81
C PRO A 527 -27.37 18.48 -7.98
N VAL A 528 -27.59 17.33 -7.32
CA VAL A 528 -26.75 16.13 -7.35
C VAL A 528 -27.64 14.91 -7.58
N MET A 529 -27.25 14.03 -8.49
CA MET A 529 -27.96 12.77 -8.70
C MET A 529 -27.38 11.66 -7.78
N PHE A 530 -26.07 11.42 -7.84
CA PHE A 530 -25.40 10.40 -7.06
C PHE A 530 -24.31 11.00 -6.16
N GLU A 531 -24.26 10.54 -4.90
CA GLU A 531 -23.20 10.89 -3.96
C GLU A 531 -22.53 9.60 -3.47
N ILE A 532 -21.25 9.42 -3.82
CA ILE A 532 -20.44 8.27 -3.36
C ILE A 532 -19.95 8.59 -1.94
N ALA A 533 -20.46 7.86 -0.97
CA ALA A 533 -20.07 7.96 0.43
C ALA A 533 -18.86 7.04 0.75
N ASP A 534 -18.36 7.10 1.96
CA ASP A 534 -17.28 6.22 2.40
C ASP A 534 -17.69 4.74 2.30
N GLY A 535 -16.87 3.91 1.65
CA GLY A 535 -17.17 2.51 1.33
C GLY A 535 -17.99 2.28 0.06
N GLY A 536 -18.51 3.36 -0.56
CA GLY A 536 -19.25 3.29 -1.82
C GLY A 536 -18.37 3.12 -3.05
N SER A 537 -18.91 2.45 -4.07
CA SER A 537 -18.38 2.39 -5.43
C SER A 537 -19.53 2.24 -6.40
N LEU A 538 -19.47 2.90 -7.56
CA LEU A 538 -20.57 2.99 -8.49
C LEU A 538 -20.18 2.55 -9.90
N LYS A 539 -20.98 1.67 -10.49
CA LYS A 539 -20.94 1.37 -11.92
C LYS A 539 -22.27 1.79 -12.57
N LEU A 540 -22.19 2.58 -13.64
CA LEU A 540 -23.32 2.93 -14.53
C LEU A 540 -23.07 2.31 -15.89
N GLN A 541 -24.06 1.59 -16.44
CA GLN A 541 -23.91 0.92 -17.74
C GLN A 541 -25.16 1.00 -18.59
N GLY A 542 -25.01 1.38 -19.87
CA GLY A 542 -26.06 1.34 -20.87
C GLY A 542 -27.20 2.37 -20.67
N LEU A 543 -27.03 3.36 -19.80
CA LEU A 543 -28.05 4.33 -19.39
C LEU A 543 -28.05 5.58 -20.28
N VAL A 544 -29.21 6.27 -20.32
CA VAL A 544 -29.28 7.67 -20.74
C VAL A 544 -29.52 8.52 -19.50
N ILE A 545 -28.76 9.59 -19.33
CA ILE A 545 -28.94 10.56 -18.25
C ILE A 545 -29.20 11.90 -18.86
N ASP A 546 -30.38 12.48 -18.54
CA ASP A 546 -30.85 13.74 -19.07
C ASP A 546 -31.00 14.79 -17.96
N GLY A 547 -30.21 15.85 -18.03
CA GLY A 547 -30.16 16.90 -17.02
C GLY A 547 -31.14 18.06 -17.23
N LYS A 548 -32.01 18.00 -18.25
CA LYS A 548 -32.90 19.13 -18.64
C LYS A 548 -33.83 19.61 -17.53
N ASP A 549 -34.22 18.71 -16.62
CA ASP A 549 -35.19 18.98 -15.56
C ASP A 549 -34.53 19.28 -14.21
N ALA A 550 -33.17 19.36 -14.17
CA ALA A 550 -32.45 19.69 -12.95
C ALA A 550 -32.70 21.12 -12.50
N VAL A 551 -32.65 21.35 -11.19
CA VAL A 551 -32.77 22.71 -10.65
C VAL A 551 -31.57 23.57 -11.07
N ASP A 552 -31.80 24.88 -11.28
CA ASP A 552 -30.72 25.84 -11.47
C ASP A 552 -30.03 26.13 -10.11
N SER A 553 -28.93 25.50 -9.86
CA SER A 553 -28.16 25.65 -8.62
C SER A 553 -26.65 25.76 -8.92
N ALA A 554 -25.98 26.65 -8.22
CA ALA A 554 -24.54 26.90 -8.37
C ALA A 554 -23.67 25.71 -7.95
N GLY A 555 -24.15 24.56 -7.69
CA GLY A 555 -23.39 23.38 -7.31
C GLY A 555 -23.83 22.12 -8.05
N ASN A 556 -24.44 22.30 -9.24
CA ASN A 556 -24.93 21.17 -10.01
C ASN A 556 -23.78 20.26 -10.43
N VAL A 557 -23.90 19.00 -10.03
CA VAL A 557 -23.01 17.93 -10.42
C VAL A 557 -23.79 16.61 -10.50
N LEU A 558 -23.56 15.85 -11.55
CA LEU A 558 -24.27 14.58 -11.72
C LEU A 558 -23.85 13.53 -10.68
N ILE A 559 -22.55 13.34 -10.52
CA ILE A 559 -21.96 12.41 -9.58
C ILE A 559 -20.89 13.16 -8.79
N ARG A 560 -20.87 13.01 -7.47
CA ARG A 560 -19.79 13.51 -6.63
C ARG A 560 -19.43 12.48 -5.54
N THR A 561 -18.28 12.66 -4.91
CA THR A 561 -18.06 12.03 -3.61
C THR A 561 -18.69 12.87 -2.50
N THR A 562 -18.86 12.30 -1.31
CA THR A 562 -19.28 13.06 -0.14
C THR A 562 -18.38 14.29 0.10
N LYS A 563 -18.90 15.29 0.79
CA LYS A 563 -18.13 16.49 1.17
C LYS A 563 -17.14 16.25 2.30
N LEU A 564 -17.30 15.17 3.04
CA LEU A 564 -16.39 14.76 4.10
C LEU A 564 -15.27 13.90 3.51
N PRO A 565 -14.05 13.92 4.09
CA PRO A 565 -13.00 13.00 3.73
C PRO A 565 -13.47 11.55 3.81
N THR A 566 -13.04 10.70 2.88
CA THR A 566 -13.35 9.27 2.88
C THR A 566 -12.14 8.48 3.38
N LEU A 567 -12.37 7.48 4.20
CA LEU A 567 -11.33 6.56 4.65
C LEU A 567 -11.00 5.53 3.57
N GLN A 568 -12.03 4.97 2.94
CA GLN A 568 -11.89 3.95 1.92
C GLN A 568 -11.76 4.57 0.52
N ASN A 569 -10.96 3.94 -0.33
CA ASN A 569 -10.91 4.28 -1.74
C ASN A 569 -12.16 3.76 -2.45
N TYR A 570 -12.54 4.43 -3.54
CA TYR A 570 -13.71 4.07 -4.34
C TYR A 570 -13.34 3.75 -5.79
N THR A 571 -14.27 3.12 -6.50
CA THR A 571 -14.21 2.89 -7.94
C THR A 571 -15.46 3.48 -8.60
N LEU A 572 -15.25 4.24 -9.70
CA LEU A 572 -16.32 4.75 -10.53
C LEU A 572 -16.16 4.20 -11.96
N ILE A 573 -17.18 3.51 -12.46
CA ILE A 573 -17.23 3.02 -13.84
C ILE A 573 -18.45 3.61 -14.54
N VAL A 574 -18.24 4.22 -15.70
CA VAL A 574 -19.28 4.72 -16.60
C VAL A 574 -19.05 4.11 -17.97
N ASP A 575 -19.87 3.15 -18.37
CA ASP A 575 -19.72 2.42 -19.62
C ASP A 575 -20.99 2.43 -20.46
N GLN A 576 -20.87 2.75 -21.74
CA GLN A 576 -22.00 2.84 -22.67
C GLN A 576 -23.13 3.79 -22.18
N VAL A 577 -22.77 4.89 -21.53
CA VAL A 577 -23.73 5.87 -20.98
C VAL A 577 -23.79 7.10 -21.89
N LYS A 578 -25.02 7.56 -22.14
CA LYS A 578 -25.26 8.85 -22.83
C LYS A 578 -25.71 9.90 -21.82
N VAL A 579 -24.89 10.94 -21.63
CA VAL A 579 -25.20 12.10 -20.79
C VAL A 579 -25.50 13.29 -21.68
N ARG A 580 -26.66 13.97 -21.43
CA ARG A 580 -27.08 15.13 -22.23
C ARG A 580 -27.76 16.19 -21.41
N HIS A 581 -27.79 17.41 -21.94
CA HIS A 581 -28.52 18.59 -21.40
C HIS A 581 -28.10 18.94 -19.95
N LEU A 582 -26.79 18.80 -19.64
CA LEU A 582 -26.25 19.35 -18.38
C LEU A 582 -25.97 20.86 -18.57
N ASN A 583 -27.01 21.65 -18.90
CA ASN A 583 -26.90 23.05 -19.32
C ASN A 583 -27.96 23.97 -18.75
N VAL A 584 -28.68 23.55 -17.71
CA VAL A 584 -29.69 24.39 -17.00
C VAL A 584 -29.02 25.59 -16.30
N ASN A 585 -27.72 25.52 -16.04
CA ASN A 585 -26.93 26.65 -15.59
C ASN A 585 -25.52 26.64 -16.25
N HIS A 586 -24.64 27.52 -15.80
CA HIS A 586 -23.34 27.73 -16.44
C HIS A 586 -22.19 26.84 -15.94
N SER A 587 -22.44 25.87 -15.05
CA SER A 587 -21.38 25.01 -14.45
C SER A 587 -21.97 23.70 -13.91
N TYR A 588 -22.67 22.96 -14.74
CA TYR A 588 -23.19 21.64 -14.39
C TYR A 588 -22.15 20.60 -14.76
N HIS A 589 -21.44 20.06 -13.75
CA HIS A 589 -20.38 19.07 -13.91
C HIS A 589 -20.94 17.65 -14.01
N VAL A 590 -20.20 16.75 -14.64
CA VAL A 590 -20.52 15.30 -14.61
C VAL A 590 -20.00 14.67 -13.33
N PHE A 591 -18.72 14.83 -13.03
CA PHE A 591 -18.12 14.32 -11.80
C PHE A 591 -17.26 15.39 -11.11
N ASP A 592 -17.42 15.54 -9.79
CA ASP A 592 -16.60 16.40 -8.93
C ASP A 592 -16.15 15.62 -7.68
N ALA A 593 -14.88 15.30 -7.59
CA ALA A 593 -14.29 14.65 -6.41
C ALA A 593 -14.35 15.60 -5.20
N GLY A 594 -14.64 15.07 -4.03
CA GLY A 594 -14.56 15.79 -2.77
C GLY A 594 -13.11 15.90 -2.26
N TYR A 595 -12.91 16.77 -1.27
CA TYR A 595 -11.65 16.92 -0.58
C TYR A 595 -11.26 15.63 0.16
N ARG A 596 -10.01 15.19 0.02
CA ARG A 596 -9.46 13.97 0.64
C ARG A 596 -10.27 12.71 0.32
N SER A 597 -10.76 12.60 -0.90
CA SER A 597 -11.31 11.37 -1.44
C SER A 597 -10.40 10.83 -2.55
N LEU A 598 -10.09 9.54 -2.52
CA LEU A 598 -9.23 8.88 -3.51
C LEU A 598 -9.99 7.78 -4.22
N ALA A 599 -10.03 7.83 -5.55
CA ALA A 599 -10.43 6.70 -6.37
C ALA A 599 -9.25 5.77 -6.63
N ASP A 600 -9.44 4.46 -6.52
CA ASP A 600 -8.51 3.50 -7.11
C ASP A 600 -8.61 3.55 -8.63
N LEU A 601 -9.84 3.68 -9.17
CA LEU A 601 -10.09 3.75 -10.60
C LEU A 601 -11.31 4.64 -10.90
N ILE A 602 -11.15 5.54 -11.86
CA ILE A 602 -12.26 6.18 -12.58
C ILE A 602 -12.16 5.74 -14.03
N SER A 603 -13.15 5.00 -14.52
CA SER A 603 -13.21 4.51 -15.89
C SER A 603 -14.44 5.04 -16.60
N ILE A 604 -14.25 5.78 -17.70
CA ILE A 604 -15.32 6.26 -18.58
C ILE A 604 -15.04 5.71 -19.97
N THR A 605 -15.89 4.79 -20.42
CA THR A 605 -15.68 4.08 -21.68
C THR A 605 -16.93 4.04 -22.54
N ASN A 606 -16.76 4.04 -23.88
CA ASN A 606 -17.83 3.86 -24.87
C ASN A 606 -19.03 4.83 -24.65
N SER A 607 -18.79 6.01 -24.09
CA SER A 607 -19.85 6.90 -23.61
C SER A 607 -19.92 8.21 -24.40
N GLU A 608 -21.09 8.84 -24.37
CA GLU A 608 -21.36 10.08 -25.10
C GLU A 608 -21.78 11.18 -24.13
N PHE A 609 -21.17 12.35 -24.26
CA PHE A 609 -21.45 13.55 -23.45
C PHE A 609 -21.76 14.71 -24.39
N VAL A 610 -22.99 15.26 -24.29
CA VAL A 610 -23.46 16.29 -25.18
C VAL A 610 -24.07 17.44 -24.38
N ASP A 611 -23.70 18.68 -24.73
CA ASP A 611 -24.24 19.92 -24.14
C ASP A 611 -24.05 19.98 -22.61
N VAL A 612 -22.79 19.95 -22.19
CA VAL A 612 -22.37 20.03 -20.79
C VAL A 612 -21.70 21.39 -20.52
N THR A 613 -22.23 22.17 -19.57
CA THR A 613 -21.68 23.49 -19.24
C THR A 613 -20.51 23.45 -18.24
N GLY A 614 -20.39 22.38 -17.45
CA GLY A 614 -19.29 22.14 -16.52
C GLY A 614 -18.23 21.20 -17.07
N ASP A 615 -17.39 20.69 -16.18
CA ASP A 615 -16.34 19.70 -16.50
C ASP A 615 -16.93 18.28 -16.53
N ILE A 616 -16.31 17.38 -17.29
CA ILE A 616 -16.63 15.95 -17.22
C ILE A 616 -15.99 15.33 -15.99
N LEU A 617 -14.67 15.45 -15.82
CA LEU A 617 -13.97 15.01 -14.62
C LEU A 617 -13.25 16.18 -13.93
N LYS A 618 -13.62 16.43 -12.69
CA LYS A 618 -13.02 17.46 -11.86
C LYS A 618 -12.33 16.81 -10.65
N LEU A 619 -11.02 16.58 -10.79
CA LEU A 619 -10.15 15.90 -9.82
C LEU A 619 -9.06 16.88 -9.35
N ASN A 620 -9.51 18.02 -8.78
CA ASN A 620 -8.61 19.13 -8.44
C ASN A 620 -8.94 19.75 -7.08
N LYS A 621 -9.34 18.94 -6.10
CA LYS A 621 -9.60 19.45 -4.73
C LYS A 621 -8.33 19.49 -3.88
N GLU A 622 -7.32 18.70 -4.21
CA GLU A 622 -6.07 18.60 -3.46
C GLU A 622 -5.05 19.62 -3.98
N LEU A 623 -5.31 20.89 -3.66
CA LEU A 623 -4.47 22.02 -4.13
C LEU A 623 -3.26 22.30 -3.22
N ASP A 624 -3.18 21.64 -2.06
CA ASP A 624 -2.04 21.77 -1.14
C ASP A 624 -0.82 21.04 -1.70
N ASP A 625 0.39 21.51 -1.34
CA ASP A 625 1.65 20.93 -1.78
C ASP A 625 2.03 19.67 -0.96
N LEU A 626 1.09 18.74 -0.78
CA LEU A 626 1.25 17.54 0.05
C LEU A 626 1.39 16.24 -0.76
N GLY A 627 1.45 16.32 -2.09
CA GLY A 627 1.50 15.14 -2.97
C GLY A 627 0.21 14.31 -3.00
N ILE A 628 -0.91 14.82 -2.45
CA ILE A 628 -2.21 14.17 -2.43
C ILE A 628 -2.94 14.41 -3.76
N TYR A 629 -3.79 13.49 -4.16
CA TYR A 629 -4.59 13.55 -5.39
C TYR A 629 -5.90 12.75 -5.27
N ASN A 630 -6.84 12.93 -6.21
CA ASN A 630 -8.19 12.38 -6.11
C ASN A 630 -8.42 11.06 -6.87
N ALA A 631 -7.49 10.62 -7.71
CA ALA A 631 -7.61 9.33 -8.40
C ALA A 631 -6.24 8.75 -8.74
N GLU A 632 -6.04 7.45 -8.49
CA GLU A 632 -4.84 6.73 -8.88
C GLU A 632 -4.82 6.46 -10.38
N TYR A 633 -5.91 5.85 -10.90
CA TYR A 633 -6.06 5.58 -12.33
C TYR A 633 -7.29 6.29 -12.88
N VAL A 634 -7.11 6.97 -14.02
CA VAL A 634 -8.18 7.57 -14.82
C VAL A 634 -8.09 6.99 -16.22
N VAL A 635 -9.13 6.30 -16.67
CA VAL A 635 -9.23 5.67 -17.98
C VAL A 635 -10.42 6.26 -18.74
N MET A 636 -10.17 6.92 -19.86
CA MET A 636 -11.18 7.52 -20.72
C MET A 636 -10.99 7.05 -22.16
N ASN A 637 -11.70 6.00 -22.57
CA ASN A 637 -11.47 5.34 -23.85
C ASN A 637 -12.73 5.25 -24.69
N ASN A 638 -12.60 5.52 -25.98
CA ASN A 638 -13.67 5.38 -26.97
C ASN A 638 -14.94 6.20 -26.62
N ASN A 639 -14.75 7.45 -26.14
CA ASN A 639 -15.85 8.35 -25.80
C ASN A 639 -16.05 9.43 -26.86
N ARG A 640 -17.25 10.02 -26.87
CA ARG A 640 -17.59 11.20 -27.66
C ARG A 640 -18.00 12.35 -26.76
N PHE A 641 -17.27 13.45 -26.84
CA PHE A 641 -17.54 14.71 -26.13
C PHE A 641 -17.91 15.78 -27.14
N THR A 642 -19.11 16.36 -27.02
CA THR A 642 -19.61 17.38 -27.96
C THR A 642 -20.20 18.55 -27.18
N ASN A 643 -19.75 19.76 -27.45
CA ASN A 643 -20.19 20.98 -26.78
C ASN A 643 -20.02 20.93 -25.25
N VAL A 644 -18.88 20.45 -24.77
CA VAL A 644 -18.51 20.52 -23.35
C VAL A 644 -17.81 21.85 -23.09
N GLN A 645 -18.47 22.78 -22.37
CA GLN A 645 -17.92 24.10 -22.13
C GLN A 645 -16.75 24.12 -21.13
N GLY A 646 -16.78 23.23 -20.13
CA GLY A 646 -15.69 22.99 -19.18
C GLY A 646 -14.58 22.11 -19.75
N ALA A 647 -13.64 21.69 -18.89
CA ALA A 647 -12.62 20.71 -19.24
C ALA A 647 -13.21 19.29 -19.32
N ILE A 648 -12.65 18.46 -20.19
CA ILE A 648 -12.95 17.02 -20.18
C ILE A 648 -12.34 16.37 -18.93
N ALA A 649 -11.11 16.72 -18.58
CA ALA A 649 -10.54 16.30 -17.31
C ALA A 649 -9.62 17.39 -16.73
N THR A 650 -9.76 17.62 -15.44
CA THR A 650 -8.81 18.39 -14.64
C THR A 650 -8.27 17.46 -13.55
N ILE A 651 -7.02 17.06 -13.66
CA ILE A 651 -6.33 16.21 -12.69
C ILE A 651 -5.22 17.03 -12.04
N TYR A 652 -5.22 17.08 -10.71
CA TYR A 652 -4.26 17.87 -9.96
C TYR A 652 -3.61 17.05 -8.85
N ARG A 653 -2.28 17.07 -8.81
CA ARG A 653 -1.43 16.60 -7.72
C ARG A 653 -0.39 17.67 -7.44
N GLY A 654 -0.47 18.30 -6.28
CA GLY A 654 0.48 19.31 -5.84
C GLY A 654 1.70 18.72 -5.15
N GLY A 655 2.68 19.60 -4.90
CA GLY A 655 3.88 19.27 -4.15
C GLY A 655 4.96 18.49 -4.90
N THR A 656 6.05 18.24 -4.19
CA THR A 656 7.25 17.57 -4.69
C THR A 656 7.55 16.24 -3.97
N ASP A 657 6.61 15.71 -3.17
CA ASP A 657 6.76 14.42 -2.50
C ASP A 657 6.66 13.27 -3.52
N GLU A 658 7.62 12.36 -3.50
CA GLU A 658 7.75 11.26 -4.45
C GLU A 658 7.30 9.91 -3.86
N SER A 659 6.57 9.90 -2.74
CA SER A 659 6.13 8.67 -2.06
C SER A 659 4.94 7.99 -2.70
N THR A 660 4.46 8.48 -3.86
CA THR A 660 3.29 7.94 -4.56
C THR A 660 3.60 7.66 -6.03
N PHE A 661 2.85 6.75 -6.64
CA PHE A 661 3.04 6.38 -8.05
C PHE A 661 2.13 7.16 -9.01
N GLY A 662 0.94 7.56 -8.57
CA GLY A 662 -0.05 8.25 -9.38
C GLY A 662 0.01 9.78 -9.33
N PRO A 663 -0.91 10.45 -10.00
CA PRO A 663 -2.00 9.93 -10.86
C PRO A 663 -1.54 9.34 -12.20
N HIS A 664 -2.38 8.45 -12.77
CA HIS A 664 -2.18 7.88 -14.11
C HIS A 664 -3.37 8.22 -14.98
N LEU A 665 -3.15 8.70 -16.22
CA LEU A 665 -4.18 8.94 -17.21
C LEU A 665 -3.97 8.11 -18.46
N GLU A 666 -5.00 7.39 -18.87
CA GLU A 666 -5.18 6.87 -20.21
C GLU A 666 -6.36 7.58 -20.89
N PHE A 667 -6.08 8.31 -21.96
CA PHE A 667 -7.07 9.02 -22.78
C PHE A 667 -6.88 8.60 -24.22
N SER A 668 -7.67 7.61 -24.69
CA SER A 668 -7.46 6.99 -25.99
C SER A 668 -8.72 6.83 -26.81
N GLN A 669 -8.60 6.93 -28.15
CA GLN A 669 -9.68 6.71 -29.12
C GLN A 669 -10.92 7.60 -28.89
N ASN A 670 -10.76 8.79 -28.29
CA ASN A 670 -11.87 9.70 -28.03
C ASN A 670 -12.07 10.69 -29.19
N THR A 671 -13.33 11.13 -29.35
CA THR A 671 -13.69 12.26 -30.21
C THR A 671 -14.11 13.44 -29.33
N VAL A 672 -13.44 14.57 -29.49
CA VAL A 672 -13.65 15.80 -28.69
C VAL A 672 -13.96 16.94 -29.66
N LEU A 673 -15.19 17.47 -29.62
CA LEU A 673 -15.65 18.50 -30.53
C LEU A 673 -16.20 19.71 -29.75
N ASN A 674 -15.81 20.91 -30.12
CA ASN A 674 -16.27 22.18 -29.54
C ASN A 674 -16.19 22.18 -28.00
N SER A 675 -15.05 21.75 -27.46
CA SER A 675 -14.93 21.49 -26.01
C SER A 675 -13.83 22.30 -25.36
N GLY A 676 -13.99 22.62 -24.06
CA GLY A 676 -13.03 23.35 -23.25
C GLY A 676 -13.00 24.88 -23.49
N THR A 677 -13.84 25.42 -24.38
CA THR A 677 -13.80 26.84 -24.83
C THR A 677 -14.77 27.75 -24.10
N GLY A 678 -15.52 27.25 -23.12
CA GLY A 678 -16.51 28.02 -22.38
C GLY A 678 -15.85 29.13 -21.53
N LYS A 679 -16.50 30.30 -21.45
CA LYS A 679 -16.01 31.50 -20.71
C LYS A 679 -15.72 31.20 -19.22
N ARG A 680 -16.32 30.19 -18.63
CA ARG A 680 -16.15 29.78 -17.23
C ARG A 680 -15.10 28.70 -17.05
N ASN A 681 -14.59 28.10 -18.11
CA ASN A 681 -13.42 27.24 -18.04
C ASN A 681 -12.16 28.07 -17.73
N LYS A 682 -11.89 28.25 -16.43
CA LYS A 682 -10.72 29.06 -15.97
C LYS A 682 -9.40 28.36 -16.23
N VAL A 683 -9.45 27.07 -16.44
CA VAL A 683 -8.29 26.23 -16.77
C VAL A 683 -7.79 26.53 -18.19
N GLY A 684 -8.71 26.92 -19.10
CA GLY A 684 -8.37 27.23 -20.49
C GLY A 684 -7.85 26.04 -21.29
N ALA A 685 -8.21 24.82 -20.88
CA ALA A 685 -7.76 23.58 -21.47
C ALA A 685 -8.91 22.59 -21.64
N THR A 686 -8.78 21.69 -22.60
CA THR A 686 -9.60 20.48 -22.72
C THR A 686 -9.19 19.44 -21.68
N LEU A 687 -7.88 19.19 -21.54
CA LEU A 687 -7.29 18.39 -20.47
C LEU A 687 -6.29 19.28 -19.73
N LEU A 688 -6.39 19.38 -18.40
CA LEU A 688 -5.33 19.93 -17.53
C LEU A 688 -4.80 18.81 -16.64
N LEU A 689 -3.52 18.48 -16.83
CA LEU A 689 -2.86 17.37 -16.16
C LEU A 689 -1.67 17.94 -15.36
N HIS A 690 -1.94 18.31 -14.10
CA HIS A 690 -0.94 18.90 -13.20
C HIS A 690 -0.38 17.80 -12.26
N GLY A 691 0.92 17.54 -12.36
CA GLY A 691 1.60 16.55 -11.52
C GLY A 691 1.31 15.08 -11.85
N THR A 692 0.62 14.81 -12.95
CA THR A 692 0.26 13.44 -13.37
C THR A 692 1.52 12.68 -13.79
N GLN A 693 1.71 11.46 -13.27
CA GLN A 693 2.95 10.69 -13.43
C GLN A 693 3.00 9.87 -14.72
N VAL A 694 1.86 9.35 -15.17
CA VAL A 694 1.76 8.63 -16.44
C VAL A 694 0.63 9.24 -17.26
N ASN A 695 0.94 9.65 -18.48
CA ASN A 695 -0.02 10.22 -19.42
C ASN A 695 0.07 9.47 -20.75
N LEU A 696 -0.98 8.73 -21.11
CA LEU A 696 -1.14 8.10 -22.41
C LEU A 696 -2.30 8.79 -23.15
N ILE A 697 -1.99 9.60 -24.15
CA ILE A 697 -2.97 10.33 -24.97
C ILE A 697 -2.77 9.88 -26.40
N THR A 698 -3.61 8.94 -26.88
CA THR A 698 -3.35 8.29 -28.17
C THR A 698 -4.61 8.06 -29.00
N GLY A 699 -4.50 8.28 -30.33
CA GLY A 699 -5.56 7.96 -31.28
C GLY A 699 -6.82 8.82 -31.15
N ASN A 700 -6.73 10.02 -30.54
CA ASN A 700 -7.89 10.92 -30.32
C ASN A 700 -8.05 11.90 -31.48
N SER A 701 -9.31 12.37 -31.68
CA SER A 701 -9.64 13.47 -32.58
C SER A 701 -10.15 14.66 -31.76
N PHE A 702 -9.46 15.80 -31.86
CA PHE A 702 -9.83 17.05 -31.25
C PHE A 702 -10.22 18.07 -32.35
N GLY A 703 -11.45 18.55 -32.35
CA GLY A 703 -11.97 19.54 -33.29
C GLY A 703 -12.49 20.80 -32.61
N SER A 704 -12.03 21.98 -33.04
CA SER A 704 -12.45 23.29 -32.53
C SER A 704 -12.48 23.39 -31.00
N SER A 705 -11.48 22.82 -30.34
CA SER A 705 -11.43 22.64 -28.89
C SER A 705 -10.27 23.38 -28.26
N ALA A 706 -10.29 23.55 -26.92
CA ALA A 706 -9.19 24.12 -26.18
C ALA A 706 -7.96 23.17 -26.16
N PRO A 707 -6.75 23.64 -25.88
CA PRO A 707 -5.56 22.80 -25.89
C PRO A 707 -5.57 21.73 -24.79
N VAL A 708 -4.75 20.71 -24.98
CA VAL A 708 -4.29 19.80 -23.92
C VAL A 708 -3.12 20.47 -23.20
N VAL A 709 -3.16 20.59 -21.87
CA VAL A 709 -2.12 21.21 -21.05
C VAL A 709 -1.58 20.21 -20.04
N LEU A 710 -0.27 19.97 -20.06
CA LEU A 710 0.44 19.13 -19.09
C LEU A 710 1.44 19.99 -18.31
N GLU A 711 1.45 19.81 -17.00
CA GLU A 711 2.35 20.50 -16.08
C GLU A 711 3.08 19.46 -15.25
N HIS A 712 4.32 19.16 -15.61
CA HIS A 712 5.17 18.23 -14.88
C HIS A 712 5.74 18.92 -13.63
N THR A 713 5.56 18.33 -12.48
CA THR A 713 5.93 18.92 -11.18
C THR A 713 6.98 18.12 -10.43
N VAL A 714 6.94 16.79 -10.49
CA VAL A 714 7.76 15.92 -9.65
C VAL A 714 7.92 14.55 -10.29
N GLY A 715 8.91 13.82 -9.86
CA GLY A 715 9.13 12.46 -10.28
C GLY A 715 9.75 12.33 -11.66
N GLU A 716 9.48 11.23 -12.32
CA GLU A 716 9.87 10.96 -13.71
C GLU A 716 8.61 10.79 -14.56
N PRO A 717 7.86 11.84 -14.82
CA PRO A 717 6.61 11.74 -15.54
C PRO A 717 6.84 11.18 -16.94
N ARG A 718 6.02 10.18 -17.29
CA ARG A 718 6.02 9.54 -18.61
C ARG A 718 4.83 10.04 -19.39
N THR A 719 5.09 10.77 -20.47
CA THR A 719 4.05 11.36 -21.31
C THR A 719 4.17 10.85 -22.73
N THR A 720 3.13 10.17 -23.20
CA THR A 720 3.00 9.69 -24.58
C THR A 720 1.79 10.34 -25.24
N ILE A 721 2.05 11.16 -26.29
CA ILE A 721 1.01 11.83 -27.09
C ILE A 721 1.20 11.40 -28.53
N THR A 722 0.45 10.40 -28.99
CA THR A 722 0.69 9.78 -30.28
C THR A 722 -0.57 9.57 -31.12
N ASN A 723 -0.43 9.70 -32.44
CA ASN A 723 -1.50 9.39 -33.40
C ASN A 723 -2.82 10.17 -33.17
N ASN A 724 -2.73 11.39 -32.62
CA ASN A 724 -3.90 12.24 -32.43
C ASN A 724 -4.09 13.20 -33.62
N GLN A 725 -5.34 13.62 -33.84
CA GLN A 725 -5.69 14.64 -34.83
C GLN A 725 -6.16 15.90 -34.09
N PHE A 726 -5.58 17.05 -34.42
CA PHE A 726 -5.94 18.36 -33.88
C PHE A 726 -6.39 19.27 -35.02
N GLU A 727 -7.70 19.39 -35.21
CA GLU A 727 -8.32 20.23 -36.21
C GLU A 727 -8.83 21.52 -35.56
N GLN A 728 -8.38 22.69 -36.02
CA GLN A 728 -8.74 24.00 -35.39
C GLN A 728 -8.57 23.96 -33.86
N THR A 729 -7.63 23.20 -33.38
CA THR A 729 -7.32 22.97 -31.97
C THR A 729 -5.84 23.24 -31.74
N PRO A 730 -5.45 24.04 -30.72
CA PRO A 730 -4.04 24.32 -30.46
C PRO A 730 -3.26 23.03 -30.14
N LYS A 731 -1.96 23.04 -30.47
CA LYS A 731 -1.04 21.95 -30.10
C LYS A 731 -1.02 21.75 -28.59
N PRO A 732 -0.76 20.53 -28.11
CA PRO A 732 -0.53 20.29 -26.69
C PRO A 732 0.55 21.21 -26.12
N VAL A 733 0.30 21.76 -24.92
CA VAL A 733 1.22 22.62 -24.19
C VAL A 733 1.81 21.80 -23.04
N ILE A 734 3.14 21.65 -23.01
CA ILE A 734 3.84 20.90 -21.97
C ILE A 734 4.74 21.88 -21.23
N LYS A 735 4.54 21.99 -19.92
CA LYS A 735 5.31 22.82 -19.01
C LYS A 735 6.04 21.94 -18.00
N GLN A 736 7.31 22.24 -17.79
CA GLN A 736 8.08 21.68 -16.69
C GLN A 736 8.20 22.76 -15.61
N LEU A 737 7.54 22.55 -14.47
CA LEU A 737 7.46 23.58 -13.41
C LEU A 737 8.66 23.53 -12.45
N PHE A 738 9.27 22.33 -12.30
CA PHE A 738 10.47 22.12 -11.50
C PHE A 738 11.53 21.38 -12.32
N PRO A 739 12.82 21.50 -11.98
CA PRO A 739 13.85 20.68 -12.61
C PRO A 739 13.55 19.19 -12.38
N LEU A 740 13.43 18.42 -13.46
CA LEU A 740 13.17 16.99 -13.41
C LEU A 740 14.32 16.25 -14.09
N SER A 741 14.85 15.24 -13.41
CA SER A 741 15.75 14.27 -14.02
C SER A 741 14.91 13.09 -14.52
N GLY A 742 14.91 12.82 -15.83
CA GLY A 742 14.31 11.61 -16.37
C GLY A 742 12.85 11.70 -16.84
N ALA A 743 12.29 12.91 -17.03
CA ALA A 743 10.98 13.04 -17.68
C ALA A 743 11.04 12.48 -19.12
N VAL A 744 10.15 11.51 -19.42
CA VAL A 744 10.05 10.92 -20.75
C VAL A 744 8.89 11.52 -21.51
N LEU A 745 9.19 12.16 -22.66
CA LEU A 745 8.18 12.71 -23.55
C LEU A 745 8.30 12.03 -24.93
N SER A 746 7.23 11.35 -25.34
CA SER A 746 7.11 10.78 -26.68
C SER A 746 5.95 11.43 -27.43
N MET A 747 6.26 12.09 -28.57
CA MET A 747 5.25 12.72 -29.43
C MET A 747 5.50 12.28 -30.88
N SER A 748 4.61 11.45 -31.41
CA SER A 748 4.74 10.95 -32.79
C SER A 748 3.39 10.70 -33.44
N GLY A 749 3.32 10.78 -34.78
CA GLY A 749 2.12 10.48 -35.54
C GLY A 749 0.95 11.44 -35.35
N ASN A 750 1.15 12.59 -34.67
CA ASN A 750 0.09 13.60 -34.48
C ASN A 750 -0.09 14.48 -35.73
N ILE A 751 -1.33 14.77 -36.08
CA ILE A 751 -1.73 15.61 -37.22
C ILE A 751 -2.31 16.91 -36.67
N TYR A 752 -1.87 18.03 -37.21
CA TYR A 752 -2.31 19.39 -36.83
C TYR A 752 -2.85 20.10 -38.07
N GLN A 753 -4.14 20.49 -38.05
CA GLN A 753 -4.87 21.13 -39.17
C GLN A 753 -5.55 22.41 -38.77
#